data_60c27071d8befe5f75e3744701bb412f
#
_entry.id   60c27071d8befe5f75e3744701bb412f
#
_cell.length_a   1.000
_cell.length_b   1.000
_cell.length_c   1.000
_cell.angle_alpha   90.00
_cell.angle_beta   90.00
_cell.angle_gamma   90.00
#
_symmetry.space_group_name_H-M   'P 1'
#
loop_
_entity.id
_entity.type
_entity.pdbx_description
1 polymer ?
#
loop_
_entity_poly.entity_id
_entity_poly.type
_entity_poly.pdbx_seq_one_letter_code
_entity_poly.pdbx_strand_id
1 'polypeptide(L)'
;PFLEAPLAHLPLYQGEFLQGFYLKSGEEFDLWVSKIRLQCEQLYLKACYQKIEEGLSLDAIEDTEEHLKQLIERDEFEERNYQLLMRLYQQGNRPSKVIETYYQLANVLDKELGIQPSLQSQQIYQEVFAKDRNERKIKHFLRNSNHFLGRIDEIKQLETYFANCLTCREVGALLLIGDTGIGKRTLARQVLANQTQTFQIVTAKCFREEAMDSLLPWRNILDGLGDLVIQHRLLTTKAWKAALKHCFPMATVFQGHSSQPFIKDHTSLLVSFIVDILQHLAEIKALVILIEDCHWMDEDSLTLLQRVMHQLVRYPIAFVLTKHLGTTPQLGLCLNALMSQGRLESIRLEPFNRQDSLAYINSQLGDQSVTEEEMEHLYQASQGIPFFLSEYTQALLRHEKFMPLTPAIKAKLGLKLANLSSRDDDLLNYLSCCRGPVPLNTLAQLLSLPLEEVIEIVDSLCHDYILVEESMGDEVLISFRQRIIQLYSYDRLSLSKRRLLHGQIAKRLEDLLPILTSSPHLLDDIAYHYKESRQVIKALEYNLNYLDATLPFQHELFPIYSKSIGLMEMSDRDNQRLMEQQFDKIRQSIADLELTYDNNRDFQQLLIRFSYLEGRYDIRTGKYQEGIKNIQKVIALATELNQTSFLLEGYRQLIHYCIQVENKPEMRYYTGLSLDAAVAANHFEAIAISLRLKGLYHLIIGELKEAEQLLQQSIDFFKVTQAVQSQYAIQIAAALDYLAEIAQIRCQFEKAIDYQTEAIALTENKPAELSVSIFYIGLGISYFYLGRFDQAEQVLTLAKEALVNHIYPWKETQLEIYLAMIHWKQGDYQSVLTLLNHKENLMSRYGNPRDKGLIFYLMAVVKYQLVVQGPALTAQQKERMTNLLSESFEYYYEIANANLNPYRDCHLVTELEDLRQQLFSKN
;
A
#
# COMPACT_ATOMS: atom_id res chain seq x y z
N PRO A 1 -52.20 4.76 38.40
CA PRO A 1 -51.15 5.72 38.85
C PRO A 1 -50.73 6.67 37.75
N PHE A 2 -50.41 6.18 36.50
CA PHE A 2 -49.97 7.07 35.43
C PHE A 2 -51.04 8.07 34.98
N LEU A 3 -52.31 7.66 34.89
CA LEU A 3 -53.43 8.53 34.52
C LEU A 3 -53.77 9.59 35.60
N GLU A 4 -53.42 9.32 36.84
CA GLU A 4 -53.69 10.22 37.96
C GLU A 4 -52.58 11.23 38.21
N ALA A 5 -51.33 10.81 38.02
CA ALA A 5 -50.13 11.66 38.18
C ALA A 5 -49.06 11.35 37.11
N PRO A 6 -49.23 11.78 35.84
CA PRO A 6 -48.38 11.43 34.73
C PRO A 6 -46.92 11.84 34.93
N LEU A 7 -46.64 12.99 35.50
CA LEU A 7 -45.30 13.51 35.72
C LEU A 7 -44.51 12.69 36.73
N ALA A 8 -45.15 12.22 37.81
CA ALA A 8 -44.49 11.41 38.84
C ALA A 8 -44.25 9.95 38.41
N HIS A 9 -45.02 9.47 37.45
CA HIS A 9 -45.00 8.07 37.01
C HIS A 9 -44.61 7.86 35.55
N LEU A 10 -43.85 8.81 34.96
CA LEU A 10 -43.36 8.78 33.56
C LEU A 10 -42.69 7.46 33.19
N PRO A 11 -41.83 6.84 34.04
CA PRO A 11 -41.16 5.57 33.72
C PRO A 11 -42.09 4.37 33.57
N LEU A 12 -43.35 4.48 34.02
CA LEU A 12 -44.34 3.40 33.87
C LEU A 12 -44.94 3.31 32.46
N TYR A 13 -44.78 4.35 31.61
CA TYR A 13 -45.24 4.34 30.24
C TYR A 13 -44.17 3.79 29.30
N GLN A 14 -44.11 2.46 29.16
CA GLN A 14 -43.13 1.76 28.37
C GLN A 14 -43.62 1.38 26.95
N GLY A 15 -44.83 1.69 26.60
CA GLY A 15 -45.45 1.36 25.32
C GLY A 15 -46.95 1.64 25.28
N GLU A 16 -47.59 1.30 24.18
CA GLU A 16 -49.05 1.50 24.03
C GLU A 16 -49.87 0.64 25.02
N PHE A 17 -50.94 1.20 25.53
CA PHE A 17 -51.86 0.48 26.40
C PHE A 17 -52.44 -0.76 25.69
N LEU A 18 -52.29 -1.96 26.31
CA LEU A 18 -52.63 -3.25 25.71
C LEU A 18 -52.01 -3.50 24.32
N GLN A 19 -50.75 -3.22 24.16
CA GLN A 19 -50.03 -3.45 22.92
C GLN A 19 -50.00 -4.95 22.56
N GLY A 20 -50.45 -5.29 21.33
CA GLY A 20 -50.53 -6.68 20.87
C GLY A 20 -51.74 -7.47 21.33
N PHE A 21 -52.65 -6.87 22.09
CA PHE A 21 -53.88 -7.51 22.51
C PHE A 21 -55.04 -7.17 21.57
N TYR A 22 -55.70 -8.18 21.00
CA TYR A 22 -56.84 -8.06 20.08
C TYR A 22 -57.97 -9.00 20.48
N LEU A 23 -59.19 -8.47 20.53
CA LEU A 23 -60.41 -9.28 20.74
C LEU A 23 -61.06 -9.58 19.38
N LYS A 24 -61.31 -10.87 19.08
CA LYS A 24 -62.07 -11.26 17.91
C LYS A 24 -63.56 -10.82 18.13
N SER A 25 -64.02 -9.80 17.42
CA SER A 25 -65.39 -9.25 17.46
C SER A 25 -65.70 -8.23 18.58
N GLY A 26 -64.93 -7.19 18.71
CA GLY A 26 -65.16 -6.16 19.73
C GLY A 26 -64.92 -4.74 19.21
N GLU A 27 -65.64 -4.27 18.17
CA GLU A 27 -65.47 -2.90 17.63
C GLU A 27 -65.55 -1.80 18.70
N GLU A 28 -66.48 -1.96 19.67
CA GLU A 28 -66.59 -1.02 20.79
C GLU A 28 -65.37 -1.07 21.74
N PHE A 29 -64.82 -2.26 21.94
CA PHE A 29 -63.63 -2.44 22.76
C PHE A 29 -62.39 -1.83 22.05
N ASP A 30 -62.27 -2.03 20.76
CA ASP A 30 -61.17 -1.48 20.00
C ASP A 30 -61.24 0.05 19.93
N LEU A 31 -62.41 0.62 19.80
CA LEU A 31 -62.67 2.05 19.92
C LEU A 31 -62.32 2.58 21.32
N TRP A 32 -62.66 1.88 22.36
CA TRP A 32 -62.30 2.26 23.71
C TRP A 32 -60.80 2.16 23.98
N VAL A 33 -60.17 1.07 23.57
CA VAL A 33 -58.71 0.91 23.67
C VAL A 33 -58.00 2.02 22.92
N SER A 34 -58.42 2.34 21.70
CA SER A 34 -57.83 3.41 20.90
C SER A 34 -57.98 4.77 21.59
N LYS A 35 -59.10 5.03 22.21
CA LYS A 35 -59.32 6.26 22.98
C LYS A 35 -58.42 6.35 24.21
N ILE A 36 -58.24 5.26 24.95
CA ILE A 36 -57.32 5.21 26.09
C ILE A 36 -55.88 5.32 25.65
N ARG A 37 -55.47 4.68 24.55
CA ARG A 37 -54.14 4.84 23.95
C ARG A 37 -53.85 6.29 23.66
N LEU A 38 -54.77 6.95 22.94
CA LEU A 38 -54.60 8.37 22.59
C LEU A 38 -54.53 9.25 23.85
N GLN A 39 -55.37 8.98 24.86
CA GLN A 39 -55.35 9.73 26.11
C GLN A 39 -54.07 9.52 26.90
N CYS A 40 -53.55 8.30 27.00
CA CYS A 40 -52.27 7.99 27.65
C CYS A 40 -51.12 8.67 26.92
N GLU A 41 -51.14 8.64 25.61
CA GLU A 41 -50.11 9.26 24.77
C GLU A 41 -50.07 10.79 24.93
N GLN A 42 -51.24 11.43 24.89
CA GLN A 42 -51.34 12.88 25.13
C GLN A 42 -50.83 13.28 26.52
N LEU A 43 -51.20 12.49 27.56
CA LEU A 43 -50.72 12.74 28.92
C LEU A 43 -49.22 12.50 29.06
N TYR A 44 -48.68 11.49 28.38
CA TYR A 44 -47.25 11.20 28.35
C TYR A 44 -46.48 12.36 27.69
N LEU A 45 -46.87 12.76 26.49
CA LEU A 45 -46.21 13.87 25.78
C LEU A 45 -46.29 15.17 26.61
N LYS A 46 -47.43 15.48 27.18
CA LYS A 46 -47.58 16.66 28.06
C LYS A 46 -46.65 16.61 29.27
N ALA A 47 -46.54 15.46 29.92
CA ALA A 47 -45.66 15.27 31.08
C ALA A 47 -44.16 15.34 30.67
N CYS A 48 -43.79 14.78 29.51
CA CYS A 48 -42.47 14.90 28.96
C CYS A 48 -42.08 16.36 28.67
N TYR A 49 -42.94 17.11 27.95
CA TYR A 49 -42.69 18.52 27.70
C TYR A 49 -42.61 19.37 28.98
N GLN A 50 -43.45 19.09 29.98
CA GLN A 50 -43.37 19.76 31.27
C GLN A 50 -42.05 19.48 31.97
N LYS A 51 -41.57 18.22 31.96
CA LYS A 51 -40.27 17.85 32.55
C LYS A 51 -39.10 18.47 31.81
N ILE A 52 -39.23 18.58 30.50
CA ILE A 52 -38.21 19.25 29.65
C ILE A 52 -38.20 20.76 29.96
N GLU A 53 -39.34 21.42 30.11
CA GLU A 53 -39.42 22.85 30.47
C GLU A 53 -38.85 23.11 31.89
N GLU A 54 -39.09 22.22 32.83
CA GLU A 54 -38.50 22.27 34.19
C GLU A 54 -36.97 22.07 34.11
N GLY A 55 -36.48 21.09 33.32
CA GLY A 55 -35.08 20.80 33.12
C GLY A 55 -34.33 21.95 32.44
N LEU A 56 -34.94 22.62 31.46
CA LEU A 56 -34.37 23.82 30.82
C LEU A 56 -34.25 25.00 31.78
N SER A 57 -35.14 25.10 32.79
CA SER A 57 -35.07 26.16 33.80
C SER A 57 -34.10 25.87 34.94
N LEU A 58 -33.72 24.61 35.19
CA LEU A 58 -32.89 24.15 36.30
C LEU A 58 -31.46 23.81 35.89
N ASP A 59 -31.05 24.05 34.65
CA ASP A 59 -29.74 23.68 34.04
C ASP A 59 -29.38 22.18 34.14
N ALA A 60 -30.41 21.29 34.20
CA ALA A 60 -30.24 19.85 34.21
C ALA A 60 -30.05 19.30 32.78
N ILE A 61 -28.90 19.54 32.21
CA ILE A 61 -28.64 19.36 30.76
C ILE A 61 -28.70 17.87 30.35
N GLU A 62 -28.13 16.96 31.14
CA GLU A 62 -27.97 15.55 30.74
C GLU A 62 -29.29 14.79 30.70
N ASP A 63 -30.08 14.94 31.72
CA ASP A 63 -31.42 14.28 31.81
C ASP A 63 -32.40 14.83 30.77
N THR A 64 -32.30 16.15 30.49
CA THR A 64 -33.16 16.80 29.49
C THR A 64 -32.76 16.42 28.07
N GLU A 65 -31.48 16.26 27.80
CA GLU A 65 -30.94 15.78 26.51
C GLU A 65 -31.48 14.38 26.20
N GLU A 66 -31.48 13.47 27.18
CA GLU A 66 -31.95 12.10 27.01
C GLU A 66 -33.43 12.04 26.71
N HIS A 67 -34.23 12.81 27.45
CA HIS A 67 -35.68 12.86 27.19
C HIS A 67 -36.04 13.43 25.82
N LEU A 68 -35.31 14.45 25.35
CA LEU A 68 -35.50 15.02 24.02
C LEU A 68 -35.12 14.04 22.91
N LYS A 69 -34.04 13.28 23.07
CA LYS A 69 -33.64 12.24 22.11
C LYS A 69 -34.70 11.12 22.02
N GLN A 70 -35.26 10.68 23.14
CA GLN A 70 -36.32 9.70 23.16
C GLN A 70 -37.62 10.21 22.47
N LEU A 71 -37.95 11.49 22.57
CA LEU A 71 -39.04 12.09 21.83
C LEU A 71 -38.78 12.17 20.33
N ILE A 72 -37.53 12.48 19.92
CA ILE A 72 -37.13 12.50 18.52
C ILE A 72 -37.14 11.08 17.92
N GLU A 73 -36.68 10.07 18.64
CA GLU A 73 -36.74 8.66 18.18
C GLU A 73 -38.19 8.17 18.01
N ARG A 74 -39.14 8.73 18.77
CA ARG A 74 -40.55 8.36 18.69
C ARG A 74 -41.27 9.08 17.55
N ASP A 75 -40.98 10.33 17.35
CA ASP A 75 -41.48 11.15 16.21
C ASP A 75 -40.34 12.01 15.65
N GLU A 76 -39.75 11.51 14.57
CA GLU A 76 -38.60 12.15 13.89
C GLU A 76 -39.02 13.34 13.01
N PHE A 77 -40.35 13.55 12.84
CA PHE A 77 -40.84 14.67 12.02
C PHE A 77 -41.28 15.88 12.86
N GLU A 78 -41.39 15.75 14.19
CA GLU A 78 -41.79 16.86 15.08
C GLU A 78 -40.62 17.82 15.30
N GLU A 79 -40.54 18.88 14.50
CA GLU A 79 -39.50 19.91 14.55
C GLU A 79 -39.31 20.57 15.92
N ARG A 80 -40.37 20.67 16.71
CA ARG A 80 -40.32 21.25 18.05
C ARG A 80 -39.31 20.54 18.96
N ASN A 81 -39.22 19.23 18.85
CA ASN A 81 -38.27 18.44 19.66
C ASN A 81 -36.80 18.79 19.30
N TYR A 82 -36.50 18.92 18.02
CA TYR A 82 -35.19 19.37 17.55
C TYR A 82 -34.90 20.83 17.94
N GLN A 83 -35.88 21.72 17.87
CA GLN A 83 -35.73 23.10 18.31
C GLN A 83 -35.40 23.20 19.81
N LEU A 84 -36.06 22.44 20.65
CA LEU A 84 -35.77 22.40 22.08
C LEU A 84 -34.40 21.81 22.36
N LEU A 85 -33.98 20.77 21.63
CA LEU A 85 -32.66 20.17 21.77
C LEU A 85 -31.54 21.14 21.28
N MET A 86 -31.77 21.87 20.19
CA MET A 86 -30.87 22.91 19.73
C MET A 86 -30.73 24.04 20.77
N ARG A 87 -31.83 24.47 21.40
CA ARG A 87 -31.83 25.48 22.47
C ARG A 87 -31.10 25.01 23.74
N LEU A 88 -31.31 23.76 24.13
CA LEU A 88 -30.58 23.12 25.23
C LEU A 88 -29.09 23.13 24.97
N TYR A 89 -28.63 22.75 23.77
CA TYR A 89 -27.22 22.81 23.39
C TYR A 89 -26.68 24.24 23.29
N GLN A 90 -27.53 25.18 22.93
CA GLN A 90 -27.17 26.61 22.87
C GLN A 90 -26.93 27.16 24.30
N GLN A 91 -27.78 26.80 25.29
CA GLN A 91 -27.59 27.14 26.70
C GLN A 91 -26.33 26.48 27.27
N GLY A 92 -26.10 25.21 26.97
CA GLY A 92 -24.89 24.47 27.37
C GLY A 92 -23.62 24.88 26.64
N ASN A 93 -23.65 25.93 25.82
CA ASN A 93 -22.54 26.42 25.02
C ASN A 93 -21.87 25.34 24.14
N ARG A 94 -22.67 24.46 23.53
CA ARG A 94 -22.23 23.36 22.64
C ARG A 94 -22.64 23.64 21.18
N PRO A 95 -22.05 24.60 20.47
CA PRO A 95 -22.46 25.04 19.14
C PRO A 95 -22.37 23.91 18.09
N SER A 96 -21.41 23.01 18.21
CA SER A 96 -21.26 21.86 17.30
C SER A 96 -22.47 20.94 17.31
N LYS A 97 -23.05 20.72 18.51
CA LYS A 97 -24.24 19.87 18.67
C LYS A 97 -25.51 20.54 18.14
N VAL A 98 -25.59 21.88 18.19
CA VAL A 98 -26.70 22.61 17.56
C VAL A 98 -26.68 22.42 16.05
N ILE A 99 -25.51 22.51 15.46
CA ILE A 99 -25.30 22.32 14.03
C ILE A 99 -25.64 20.89 13.62
N GLU A 100 -25.15 19.91 14.34
CA GLU A 100 -25.42 18.49 14.11
C GLU A 100 -26.92 18.18 14.17
N THR A 101 -27.63 18.69 15.20
CA THR A 101 -29.07 18.49 15.38
C THR A 101 -29.89 19.16 14.25
N TYR A 102 -29.48 20.34 13.80
CA TYR A 102 -30.11 21.01 12.65
C TYR A 102 -29.96 20.20 11.36
N TYR A 103 -28.76 19.65 11.09
CA TYR A 103 -28.56 18.81 9.91
C TYR A 103 -29.26 17.46 10.00
N GLN A 104 -29.42 16.88 11.20
CA GLN A 104 -30.24 15.69 11.39
C GLN A 104 -31.70 15.99 11.00
N LEU A 105 -32.28 17.07 11.51
CA LEU A 105 -33.60 17.52 11.14
C LEU A 105 -33.75 17.76 9.64
N ALA A 106 -32.82 18.49 9.05
CA ALA A 106 -32.83 18.82 7.61
C ALA A 106 -32.78 17.57 6.74
N ASN A 107 -31.95 16.59 7.11
CA ASN A 107 -31.87 15.32 6.41
C ASN A 107 -33.14 14.47 6.50
N VAL A 108 -33.78 14.43 7.67
CA VAL A 108 -35.04 13.68 7.87
C VAL A 108 -36.18 14.31 7.04
N LEU A 109 -36.30 15.64 7.09
CA LEU A 109 -37.36 16.35 6.38
C LEU A 109 -37.17 16.31 4.86
N ASP A 110 -35.94 16.40 4.39
CA ASP A 110 -35.61 16.38 2.93
C ASP A 110 -35.83 14.98 2.35
N LYS A 111 -35.33 13.92 3.04
CA LYS A 111 -35.45 12.54 2.54
C LYS A 111 -36.85 12.01 2.51
N GLU A 112 -37.64 12.25 3.58
CA GLU A 112 -38.92 11.59 3.77
C GLU A 112 -40.12 12.46 3.31
N LEU A 113 -39.97 13.78 3.41
CA LEU A 113 -41.04 14.72 3.10
C LEU A 113 -40.72 15.70 1.96
N GLY A 114 -39.47 15.82 1.54
CA GLY A 114 -39.06 16.75 0.51
C GLY A 114 -39.22 18.23 0.88
N ILE A 115 -39.21 18.55 2.19
CA ILE A 115 -39.43 19.91 2.72
C ILE A 115 -38.18 20.37 3.50
N GLN A 116 -38.03 21.69 3.57
CA GLN A 116 -36.95 22.30 4.37
C GLN A 116 -37.41 22.59 5.82
N PRO A 117 -36.47 22.64 6.79
CA PRO A 117 -36.79 23.03 8.16
C PRO A 117 -37.49 24.40 8.24
N SER A 118 -38.38 24.54 9.24
CA SER A 118 -39.11 25.80 9.44
C SER A 118 -38.21 26.99 9.71
N LEU A 119 -38.74 28.19 9.47
CA LEU A 119 -38.01 29.45 9.75
C LEU A 119 -37.52 29.53 11.21
N GLN A 120 -38.23 28.94 12.16
CA GLN A 120 -37.82 28.91 13.56
C GLN A 120 -36.59 28.05 13.78
N SER A 121 -36.52 26.88 13.17
CA SER A 121 -35.36 25.97 13.22
C SER A 121 -34.14 26.63 12.54
N GLN A 122 -34.34 27.29 11.40
CA GLN A 122 -33.31 28.06 10.72
C GLN A 122 -32.81 29.23 11.57
N GLN A 123 -33.69 29.93 12.28
CA GLN A 123 -33.28 31.06 13.15
C GLN A 123 -32.40 30.59 14.31
N ILE A 124 -32.74 29.52 15.01
CA ILE A 124 -31.92 28.97 16.11
C ILE A 124 -30.53 28.59 15.57
N TYR A 125 -30.46 28.00 14.39
CA TYR A 125 -29.21 27.68 13.71
C TYR A 125 -28.41 28.93 13.38
N GLN A 126 -29.05 30.00 12.83
CA GLN A 126 -28.41 31.25 12.49
C GLN A 126 -27.95 32.04 13.74
N GLU A 127 -28.67 32.00 14.86
CA GLU A 127 -28.29 32.66 16.11
C GLU A 127 -26.95 32.12 16.66
N VAL A 128 -26.65 30.87 16.46
CA VAL A 128 -25.34 30.30 16.83
C VAL A 128 -24.21 30.94 16.05
N PHE A 129 -24.43 31.25 14.79
CA PHE A 129 -23.45 31.94 13.94
C PHE A 129 -23.40 33.44 14.25
N ALA A 130 -24.49 34.04 14.67
CA ALA A 130 -24.55 35.48 14.97
C ALA A 130 -23.86 35.84 16.29
N LYS A 131 -24.00 35.02 17.32
CA LYS A 131 -23.27 35.17 18.60
C LYS A 131 -21.77 34.94 18.48
N ASP A 132 -21.34 34.09 17.56
CA ASP A 132 -19.90 33.85 17.28
C ASP A 132 -19.27 35.00 16.45
N ARG A 133 -20.09 35.83 15.81
CA ARG A 133 -19.61 36.97 15.00
C ARG A 133 -18.97 38.12 15.77
N ASN A 134 -19.41 38.45 16.96
CA ASN A 134 -19.05 39.74 17.59
C ASN A 134 -18.07 39.72 18.76
N GLU A 135 -17.90 38.65 19.51
CA GLU A 135 -17.00 38.69 20.69
C GLU A 135 -15.85 37.70 20.68
N ARG A 136 -15.92 36.59 19.95
CA ARG A 136 -14.87 35.57 19.90
C ARG A 136 -13.83 35.80 18.82
N LYS A 137 -14.13 36.60 17.78
CA LYS A 137 -13.24 36.77 16.62
C LYS A 137 -11.89 37.45 16.96
N ILE A 138 -11.81 38.30 17.96
CA ILE A 138 -10.55 38.99 18.31
C ILE A 138 -9.82 38.31 19.49
N LYS A 139 -10.51 37.85 20.52
CA LYS A 139 -9.87 37.25 21.73
C LYS A 139 -9.40 35.79 21.55
N HIS A 140 -10.13 35.00 20.79
CA HIS A 140 -9.69 33.62 20.45
C HIS A 140 -8.60 33.62 19.39
N PHE A 141 -8.56 34.62 18.55
CA PHE A 141 -7.54 34.84 17.53
C PHE A 141 -6.16 35.13 18.13
N LEU A 142 -6.10 35.84 19.22
CA LEU A 142 -4.87 36.24 19.90
C LEU A 142 -4.33 35.15 20.87
N ARG A 143 -5.13 34.20 21.31
CA ARG A 143 -4.69 33.15 22.24
C ARG A 143 -4.02 31.94 21.56
N ASN A 144 -4.28 31.69 20.27
CA ASN A 144 -3.68 30.55 19.53
C ASN A 144 -2.47 30.94 18.67
N SER A 145 -1.93 32.17 18.83
CA SER A 145 -0.83 32.68 18.00
C SER A 145 0.55 32.12 18.33
N ASN A 146 0.69 31.30 19.38
CA ASN A 146 2.00 30.82 19.82
C ASN A 146 2.56 29.60 19.07
N HIS A 147 1.83 29.01 18.11
CA HIS A 147 2.25 27.75 17.46
C HIS A 147 2.13 27.75 15.91
N PHE A 148 2.25 28.92 15.27
CA PHE A 148 2.33 28.97 13.82
C PHE A 148 3.78 28.67 13.40
N LEU A 149 3.99 27.53 12.76
CA LEU A 149 5.31 27.05 12.34
C LEU A 149 5.35 26.83 10.83
N GLY A 150 6.55 26.96 10.27
CA GLY A 150 6.78 26.83 8.84
C GLY A 150 6.28 28.02 8.02
N ARG A 151 6.24 27.88 6.73
CA ARG A 151 5.74 28.90 5.77
C ARG A 151 6.52 30.22 5.79
N ILE A 152 7.80 30.18 6.08
CA ILE A 152 8.64 31.39 6.23
C ILE A 152 8.68 32.18 4.92
N ASP A 153 8.79 31.52 3.81
CA ASP A 153 8.90 32.14 2.49
C ASP A 153 7.55 32.71 2.03
N GLU A 154 6.47 32.00 2.30
CA GLU A 154 5.12 32.45 1.98
C GLU A 154 4.72 33.67 2.87
N ILE A 155 5.14 33.69 4.15
CA ILE A 155 4.96 34.85 5.03
C ILE A 155 5.71 36.04 4.49
N LYS A 156 6.97 35.92 4.09
CA LYS A 156 7.78 36.99 3.52
C LYS A 156 7.15 37.54 2.23
N GLN A 157 6.62 36.67 1.37
CA GLN A 157 5.93 37.10 0.14
C GLN A 157 4.68 37.93 0.47
N LEU A 158 3.86 37.47 1.45
CA LEU A 158 2.69 38.20 1.93
C LEU A 158 3.07 39.57 2.52
N GLU A 159 4.11 39.62 3.35
CA GLU A 159 4.62 40.85 3.97
C GLU A 159 5.15 41.81 2.90
N THR A 160 5.85 41.34 1.89
CA THR A 160 6.34 42.09 0.77
C THR A 160 5.17 42.69 -0.05
N TYR A 161 4.13 41.88 -0.30
CA TYR A 161 2.92 42.30 -0.94
C TYR A 161 2.24 43.43 -0.17
N PHE A 162 2.10 43.34 1.16
CA PHE A 162 1.52 44.42 1.99
C PHE A 162 2.39 45.68 2.00
N ALA A 163 3.70 45.54 2.02
CA ALA A 163 4.63 46.67 1.96
C ALA A 163 4.52 47.40 0.61
N ASN A 164 4.40 46.68 -0.50
CA ASN A 164 4.17 47.24 -1.84
C ASN A 164 2.84 47.98 -1.90
N CYS A 165 1.79 47.47 -1.27
CA CYS A 165 0.49 48.09 -1.18
C CYS A 165 0.57 49.46 -0.48
N LEU A 166 1.31 49.59 0.61
CA LEU A 166 1.47 50.86 1.35
C LEU A 166 2.24 51.92 0.55
N THR A 167 3.14 51.51 -0.34
CA THR A 167 3.89 52.44 -1.20
C THR A 167 3.13 52.83 -2.46
N CYS A 168 1.85 52.44 -2.56
CA CYS A 168 0.98 52.70 -3.74
C CYS A 168 1.63 52.29 -5.09
N ARG A 169 2.55 51.34 -5.07
CA ARG A 169 2.97 50.65 -6.30
C ARG A 169 1.79 49.86 -6.83
N GLU A 170 1.70 49.72 -8.15
CA GLU A 170 0.61 48.96 -8.78
C GLU A 170 0.45 47.58 -8.15
N VAL A 171 -0.41 47.49 -7.15
CA VAL A 171 -0.67 46.25 -6.41
C VAL A 171 -2.05 45.76 -6.83
N GLY A 172 -2.08 44.53 -7.37
CA GLY A 172 -3.33 43.88 -7.71
C GLY A 172 -3.89 43.09 -6.52
N ALA A 173 -4.33 41.86 -6.78
CA ALA A 173 -4.71 40.91 -5.74
C ALA A 173 -3.60 39.89 -5.50
N LEU A 174 -3.54 39.36 -4.28
CA LEU A 174 -2.75 38.17 -3.94
C LEU A 174 -3.66 36.98 -3.78
N LEU A 175 -3.36 35.93 -4.50
CA LEU A 175 -4.13 34.69 -4.51
C LEU A 175 -3.39 33.54 -3.80
N LEU A 176 -3.96 33.06 -2.71
CA LEU A 176 -3.46 31.87 -2.03
C LEU A 176 -4.15 30.61 -2.58
N ILE A 177 -3.37 29.74 -3.18
CA ILE A 177 -3.83 28.50 -3.82
C ILE A 177 -3.35 27.30 -3.03
N GLY A 178 -4.18 26.29 -2.89
CA GLY A 178 -3.75 25.03 -2.26
C GLY A 178 -4.90 24.13 -1.89
N ASP A 179 -4.60 22.90 -1.46
CA ASP A 179 -5.61 21.91 -1.17
C ASP A 179 -6.42 22.21 0.12
N THR A 180 -7.49 21.47 0.31
CA THR A 180 -8.33 21.55 1.50
C THR A 180 -7.54 21.16 2.76
N GLY A 181 -7.49 22.04 3.75
CA GLY A 181 -6.76 21.76 5.00
C GLY A 181 -5.29 22.12 5.01
N ILE A 182 -4.76 22.66 3.89
CA ILE A 182 -3.35 23.06 3.76
C ILE A 182 -2.96 24.31 4.58
N GLY A 183 -3.94 25.01 5.14
CA GLY A 183 -3.69 26.18 5.98
C GLY A 183 -3.80 27.55 5.31
N LYS A 184 -4.39 27.69 4.11
CA LYS A 184 -4.57 28.98 3.40
C LYS A 184 -5.16 30.08 4.28
N ARG A 185 -6.32 29.79 4.90
CA ARG A 185 -7.01 30.72 5.80
C ARG A 185 -6.18 31.04 7.05
N THR A 186 -5.53 30.03 7.63
CA THR A 186 -4.71 30.20 8.81
C THR A 186 -3.52 31.10 8.52
N LEU A 187 -2.83 30.90 7.39
CA LEU A 187 -1.71 31.74 6.94
C LEU A 187 -2.17 33.20 6.72
N ALA A 188 -3.22 33.39 5.91
CA ALA A 188 -3.73 34.73 5.63
C ALA A 188 -4.09 35.48 6.91
N ARG A 189 -4.81 34.83 7.83
CA ARG A 189 -5.21 35.43 9.10
C ARG A 189 -4.05 35.70 10.03
N GLN A 190 -3.06 34.81 10.10
CA GLN A 190 -1.88 34.98 10.93
C GLN A 190 -1.07 36.21 10.51
N VAL A 191 -0.82 36.39 9.22
CA VAL A 191 -0.09 37.54 8.71
C VAL A 191 -0.92 38.84 8.92
N LEU A 192 -2.23 38.79 8.64
CA LEU A 192 -3.12 39.93 8.84
C LEU A 192 -3.25 40.34 10.31
N ALA A 193 -3.19 39.41 11.25
CA ALA A 193 -3.20 39.69 12.69
C ALA A 193 -2.04 40.64 13.08
N ASN A 194 -0.87 40.42 12.49
CA ASN A 194 0.32 41.27 12.70
C ASN A 194 0.21 42.62 12.02
N GLN A 195 -0.70 42.79 11.05
CA GLN A 195 -0.89 44.04 10.26
C GLN A 195 -2.06 44.93 10.76
N THR A 196 -2.71 44.60 11.86
CA THR A 196 -3.89 45.28 12.39
C THR A 196 -3.62 46.73 12.77
N GLN A 197 -2.39 47.09 13.11
CA GLN A 197 -2.00 48.47 13.37
C GLN A 197 -1.94 49.32 12.08
N THR A 198 -1.54 48.70 10.98
CA THR A 198 -1.29 49.37 9.70
C THR A 198 -2.53 49.37 8.80
N PHE A 199 -3.29 48.29 8.81
CA PHE A 199 -4.44 48.09 7.93
C PHE A 199 -5.76 47.96 8.70
N GLN A 200 -6.85 48.41 8.08
CA GLN A 200 -8.21 47.96 8.40
C GLN A 200 -8.50 46.68 7.64
N ILE A 201 -9.16 45.69 8.25
CA ILE A 201 -9.36 44.39 7.66
C ILE A 201 -10.86 44.12 7.53
N VAL A 202 -11.30 43.88 6.31
CA VAL A 202 -12.65 43.42 5.99
C VAL A 202 -12.55 41.96 5.48
N THR A 203 -13.36 41.10 6.00
CA THR A 203 -13.34 39.67 5.62
C THR A 203 -14.69 39.23 5.08
N ALA A 204 -14.71 38.60 3.90
CA ALA A 204 -15.87 37.95 3.35
C ALA A 204 -15.54 36.46 3.12
N LYS A 205 -16.50 35.58 3.34
CA LYS A 205 -16.39 34.17 3.05
C LYS A 205 -17.44 33.78 2.05
N CYS A 206 -17.05 33.02 1.03
CA CYS A 206 -17.95 32.48 0.04
C CYS A 206 -18.31 31.05 0.44
N PHE A 207 -19.58 30.67 0.25
CA PHE A 207 -20.09 29.34 0.55
C PHE A 207 -20.70 28.77 -0.73
N ARG A 208 -20.65 27.45 -0.83
CA ARG A 208 -21.16 26.74 -2.01
C ARG A 208 -22.66 26.87 -2.17
N GLU A 209 -23.39 26.79 -1.06
CA GLU A 209 -24.84 26.91 -1.02
C GLU A 209 -25.33 28.30 -1.46
N GLU A 210 -24.47 29.30 -1.33
CA GLU A 210 -24.74 30.70 -1.64
C GLU A 210 -24.26 31.11 -3.06
N ALA A 211 -23.67 30.16 -3.80
CA ALA A 211 -23.17 30.47 -5.17
C ALA A 211 -24.28 30.80 -6.18
N MET A 212 -25.52 30.46 -5.86
CA MET A 212 -26.71 30.86 -6.65
C MET A 212 -27.27 32.25 -6.30
N ASP A 213 -26.85 32.81 -5.16
CA ASP A 213 -27.31 34.11 -4.69
C ASP A 213 -26.41 35.23 -5.24
N SER A 214 -26.87 35.92 -6.24
CA SER A 214 -26.10 37.00 -6.87
C SER A 214 -25.66 38.07 -5.86
N LEU A 215 -24.36 38.41 -5.93
CA LEU A 215 -23.69 39.47 -5.16
C LEU A 215 -23.64 39.26 -3.63
N LEU A 216 -23.87 38.02 -3.14
CA LEU A 216 -23.87 37.77 -1.68
C LEU A 216 -22.48 37.98 -1.04
N PRO A 217 -21.34 37.62 -1.66
CA PRO A 217 -20.02 37.97 -1.14
C PRO A 217 -19.81 39.47 -0.98
N TRP A 218 -20.31 40.25 -1.88
CA TRP A 218 -20.25 41.73 -1.82
C TRP A 218 -21.15 42.32 -0.74
N ARG A 219 -22.26 41.64 -0.41
CA ARG A 219 -23.08 42.06 0.74
C ARG A 219 -22.28 41.93 2.04
N ASN A 220 -21.56 40.81 2.24
CA ASN A 220 -20.71 40.62 3.40
C ASN A 220 -19.54 41.62 3.47
N ILE A 221 -18.98 42.01 2.32
CA ILE A 221 -17.95 43.06 2.24
C ILE A 221 -18.55 44.42 2.62
N LEU A 222 -19.72 44.78 2.08
CA LEU A 222 -20.39 46.04 2.34
C LEU A 222 -20.85 46.19 3.79
N ASP A 223 -21.31 45.11 4.44
CA ASP A 223 -21.62 45.13 5.89
C ASP A 223 -20.35 45.46 6.69
N GLY A 224 -19.21 44.84 6.37
CA GLY A 224 -17.93 45.15 7.03
C GLY A 224 -17.43 46.59 6.75
N LEU A 225 -17.62 47.06 5.52
CA LEU A 225 -17.29 48.46 5.18
C LEU A 225 -18.23 49.45 5.88
N GLY A 226 -19.52 49.11 6.03
CA GLY A 226 -20.50 49.89 6.78
C GLY A 226 -20.11 50.08 8.24
N ASP A 227 -19.63 49.00 8.90
CA ASP A 227 -19.11 49.09 10.27
C ASP A 227 -17.92 50.08 10.37
N LEU A 228 -17.00 50.04 9.38
CA LEU A 228 -15.87 51.00 9.33
C LEU A 228 -16.34 52.45 9.06
N VAL A 229 -17.33 52.67 8.18
CA VAL A 229 -17.92 53.98 7.91
C VAL A 229 -18.54 54.58 9.19
N ILE A 230 -19.23 53.75 9.99
CA ILE A 230 -19.81 54.15 11.28
C ILE A 230 -18.69 54.45 12.30
N GLN A 231 -17.68 53.60 12.38
CA GLN A 231 -16.56 53.75 13.30
C GLN A 231 -15.79 55.09 13.07
N HIS A 232 -15.57 55.43 11.79
CA HIS A 232 -14.86 56.66 11.41
C HIS A 232 -15.77 57.88 11.28
N ARG A 233 -17.06 57.75 11.56
CA ARG A 233 -18.06 58.83 11.47
C ARG A 233 -18.05 59.56 10.11
N LEU A 234 -17.84 58.80 9.03
CA LEU A 234 -17.88 59.32 7.69
C LEU A 234 -19.29 59.84 7.36
N LEU A 235 -19.39 61.07 6.82
CA LEU A 235 -20.65 61.63 6.39
C LEU A 235 -21.14 60.91 5.13
N THR A 236 -22.09 59.98 5.30
CA THR A 236 -22.71 59.30 4.19
C THR A 236 -23.68 60.23 3.45
N THR A 237 -23.45 60.43 2.15
CA THR A 237 -24.36 61.20 1.32
C THR A 237 -25.70 60.47 1.19
N LYS A 238 -26.81 61.24 1.00
CA LYS A 238 -28.13 60.67 0.74
C LYS A 238 -28.12 59.73 -0.48
N ALA A 239 -27.29 60.05 -1.48
CA ALA A 239 -27.10 59.24 -2.68
C ALA A 239 -26.49 57.85 -2.36
N TRP A 240 -25.49 57.75 -1.49
CA TRP A 240 -24.89 56.46 -1.06
C TRP A 240 -25.95 55.60 -0.40
N LYS A 241 -26.71 56.15 0.56
CA LYS A 241 -27.78 55.41 1.27
C LYS A 241 -28.86 54.92 0.31
N ALA A 242 -29.25 55.74 -0.67
CA ALA A 242 -30.26 55.35 -1.65
C ALA A 242 -29.79 54.24 -2.59
N ALA A 243 -28.56 54.34 -3.10
CA ALA A 243 -28.00 53.37 -4.02
C ALA A 243 -27.73 52.00 -3.34
N LEU A 244 -27.13 52.01 -2.16
CA LEU A 244 -26.85 50.77 -1.40
C LEU A 244 -28.13 50.09 -0.93
N LYS A 245 -29.13 50.87 -0.50
CA LYS A 245 -30.46 50.38 -0.15
C LYS A 245 -31.19 49.74 -1.34
N HIS A 246 -31.01 50.28 -2.52
CA HIS A 246 -31.60 49.73 -3.75
C HIS A 246 -30.95 48.41 -4.17
N CYS A 247 -29.59 48.33 -4.08
CA CYS A 247 -28.84 47.15 -4.50
C CYS A 247 -28.80 46.05 -3.43
N PHE A 248 -28.85 46.42 -2.14
CA PHE A 248 -28.73 45.47 -1.01
C PHE A 248 -29.78 45.76 0.07
N PRO A 249 -31.08 45.48 -0.19
CA PRO A 249 -32.18 45.81 0.72
C PRO A 249 -32.11 45.10 2.08
N MET A 250 -31.33 44.03 2.17
CA MET A 250 -31.15 43.23 3.39
C MET A 250 -29.88 43.59 4.19
N ALA A 251 -29.07 44.54 3.72
CA ALA A 251 -27.88 44.95 4.48
C ALA A 251 -28.30 45.67 5.79
N THR A 252 -27.82 45.14 6.92
CA THR A 252 -28.27 45.54 8.28
C THR A 252 -28.02 47.04 8.58
N VAL A 253 -26.97 47.62 7.95
CA VAL A 253 -26.57 48.99 8.15
C VAL A 253 -27.51 50.00 7.46
N PHE A 254 -28.31 49.53 6.51
CA PHE A 254 -29.14 50.42 5.64
C PHE A 254 -30.64 50.11 5.67
N GLN A 255 -31.15 49.55 6.78
CA GLN A 255 -32.54 49.10 6.91
C GLN A 255 -33.58 50.18 6.58
N GLY A 256 -34.48 49.83 5.67
CA GLY A 256 -35.66 50.57 5.30
C GLY A 256 -36.37 49.91 4.13
N HIS A 257 -37.68 49.63 4.30
CA HIS A 257 -38.50 48.86 3.37
C HIS A 257 -38.50 49.34 1.92
N SER A 258 -38.06 48.53 0.98
CA SER A 258 -38.65 48.40 -0.36
C SER A 258 -38.18 47.14 -1.04
N SER A 259 -39.09 46.32 -1.47
CA SER A 259 -38.91 45.09 -2.23
C SER A 259 -39.06 45.41 -3.74
N GLN A 260 -37.96 45.60 -4.44
CA GLN A 260 -37.93 45.49 -5.90
C GLN A 260 -36.71 44.64 -6.34
N PRO A 261 -36.84 43.79 -7.37
CA PRO A 261 -35.77 42.97 -7.83
C PRO A 261 -34.65 43.76 -8.49
N PHE A 262 -33.41 43.22 -8.36
CA PHE A 262 -32.17 43.74 -8.97
C PHE A 262 -32.33 43.84 -10.50
N ILE A 263 -32.18 45.00 -11.07
CA ILE A 263 -32.16 45.26 -12.53
C ILE A 263 -30.70 45.39 -12.94
N LYS A 264 -30.26 44.58 -13.88
CA LYS A 264 -28.88 44.45 -14.41
C LYS A 264 -28.26 45.76 -14.91
N ASP A 265 -29.05 46.77 -15.19
CA ASP A 265 -28.59 48.08 -15.78
C ASP A 265 -27.88 49.03 -14.80
N HIS A 266 -27.83 48.73 -13.51
CA HIS A 266 -27.23 49.61 -12.49
C HIS A 266 -25.84 49.21 -12.00
N THR A 267 -25.18 48.23 -12.63
CA THR A 267 -23.86 47.71 -12.21
C THR A 267 -22.78 48.82 -12.19
N SER A 268 -22.83 49.74 -13.13
CA SER A 268 -21.84 50.85 -13.21
C SER A 268 -21.95 51.85 -12.04
N LEU A 269 -23.18 52.10 -11.59
CA LEU A 269 -23.43 52.95 -10.42
C LEU A 269 -22.96 52.27 -9.14
N LEU A 270 -23.22 50.96 -9.01
CA LEU A 270 -22.77 50.15 -7.88
C LEU A 270 -21.25 50.13 -7.77
N VAL A 271 -20.54 49.93 -8.88
CA VAL A 271 -19.06 49.99 -8.93
C VAL A 271 -18.58 51.36 -8.42
N SER A 272 -19.16 52.47 -8.95
CA SER A 272 -18.76 53.80 -8.55
C SER A 272 -18.94 54.06 -7.05
N PHE A 273 -20.05 53.61 -6.47
CA PHE A 273 -20.31 53.79 -5.04
C PHE A 273 -19.38 52.94 -4.17
N ILE A 274 -19.10 51.67 -4.55
CA ILE A 274 -18.16 50.81 -3.80
C ILE A 274 -16.76 51.43 -3.87
N VAL A 275 -16.33 51.88 -5.03
CA VAL A 275 -15.01 52.50 -5.22
C VAL A 275 -14.90 53.76 -4.37
N ASP A 276 -15.92 54.61 -4.36
CA ASP A 276 -15.93 55.85 -3.60
C ASP A 276 -15.83 55.61 -2.08
N ILE A 277 -16.56 54.61 -1.54
CA ILE A 277 -16.45 54.21 -0.13
C ILE A 277 -15.04 53.68 0.18
N LEU A 278 -14.51 52.82 -0.66
CA LEU A 278 -13.19 52.24 -0.47
C LEU A 278 -12.08 53.28 -0.52
N GLN A 279 -12.19 54.28 -1.41
CA GLN A 279 -11.24 55.39 -1.52
C GLN A 279 -11.23 56.26 -0.24
N HIS A 280 -12.40 56.68 0.23
CA HIS A 280 -12.50 57.49 1.46
C HIS A 280 -11.99 56.74 2.70
N LEU A 281 -12.25 55.42 2.81
CA LEU A 281 -11.72 54.63 3.92
C LEU A 281 -10.20 54.47 3.80
N ALA A 282 -9.67 54.28 2.60
CA ALA A 282 -8.24 54.12 2.36
C ALA A 282 -7.43 55.39 2.60
N GLU A 283 -8.06 56.58 2.43
CA GLU A 283 -7.46 57.89 2.78
C GLU A 283 -7.25 58.03 4.30
N ILE A 284 -8.09 57.36 5.12
CA ILE A 284 -7.95 57.41 6.58
C ILE A 284 -6.93 56.39 7.03
N LYS A 285 -7.01 55.17 6.55
CA LYS A 285 -6.10 54.05 6.90
C LYS A 285 -6.14 52.98 5.81
N ALA A 286 -4.98 52.45 5.47
CA ALA A 286 -4.89 51.40 4.45
C ALA A 286 -5.85 50.20 4.75
N LEU A 287 -6.37 49.58 3.70
CA LEU A 287 -7.44 48.63 3.78
C LEU A 287 -7.01 47.28 3.20
N VAL A 288 -7.41 46.18 3.86
CA VAL A 288 -7.30 44.81 3.30
C VAL A 288 -8.69 44.18 3.20
N ILE A 289 -8.99 43.65 2.04
CA ILE A 289 -10.20 42.86 1.77
C ILE A 289 -9.79 41.41 1.58
N LEU A 290 -10.09 40.56 2.58
CA LEU A 290 -9.85 39.14 2.52
C LEU A 290 -11.12 38.44 2.04
N ILE A 291 -11.05 37.78 0.88
CA ILE A 291 -12.12 36.95 0.33
C ILE A 291 -11.71 35.50 0.44
N GLU A 292 -12.36 34.80 1.38
CA GLU A 292 -12.08 33.37 1.61
C GLU A 292 -12.93 32.48 0.69
N ASP A 293 -12.30 31.48 0.11
CA ASP A 293 -12.91 30.47 -0.77
C ASP A 293 -13.58 31.06 -2.01
N CYS A 294 -12.91 32.01 -2.68
CA CYS A 294 -13.43 32.79 -3.84
C CYS A 294 -13.85 31.93 -5.04
N HIS A 295 -13.53 30.64 -5.05
CA HIS A 295 -14.01 29.66 -6.06
C HIS A 295 -15.53 29.39 -5.98
N TRP A 296 -16.18 29.84 -4.92
CA TRP A 296 -17.64 29.80 -4.74
C TRP A 296 -18.33 31.13 -5.06
N MET A 297 -17.59 32.13 -5.60
CA MET A 297 -18.20 33.39 -6.01
C MET A 297 -19.06 33.21 -7.25
N ASP A 298 -20.22 33.85 -7.24
CA ASP A 298 -21.09 33.97 -8.39
C ASP A 298 -20.47 34.89 -9.49
N GLU A 299 -20.95 34.76 -10.73
CA GLU A 299 -20.42 35.47 -11.90
C GLU A 299 -20.53 37.00 -11.77
N ASP A 300 -21.64 37.47 -11.22
CA ASP A 300 -21.86 38.92 -11.01
C ASP A 300 -20.87 39.48 -9.99
N SER A 301 -20.59 38.70 -8.91
CA SER A 301 -19.58 39.05 -7.90
C SER A 301 -18.17 39.09 -8.46
N LEU A 302 -17.80 38.15 -9.31
CA LEU A 302 -16.48 38.11 -9.98
C LEU A 302 -16.32 39.31 -10.93
N THR A 303 -17.36 39.62 -11.71
CA THR A 303 -17.36 40.78 -12.62
C THR A 303 -17.23 42.10 -11.84
N LEU A 304 -17.95 42.23 -10.74
CA LEU A 304 -17.87 43.39 -9.85
C LEU A 304 -16.48 43.52 -9.23
N LEU A 305 -15.87 42.42 -8.74
CA LEU A 305 -14.51 42.41 -8.19
C LEU A 305 -13.50 42.95 -9.22
N GLN A 306 -13.56 42.44 -10.44
CA GLN A 306 -12.65 42.86 -11.50
C GLN A 306 -12.78 44.37 -11.81
N ARG A 307 -14.01 44.89 -11.90
CA ARG A 307 -14.27 46.30 -12.18
C ARG A 307 -13.84 47.25 -11.04
N VAL A 308 -14.10 46.84 -9.80
CA VAL A 308 -13.70 47.59 -8.60
C VAL A 308 -12.18 47.64 -8.49
N MET A 309 -11.49 46.49 -8.64
CA MET A 309 -10.03 46.43 -8.62
C MET A 309 -9.39 47.32 -9.70
N HIS A 310 -10.03 47.40 -10.88
CA HIS A 310 -9.52 48.20 -11.99
C HIS A 310 -9.50 49.71 -11.66
N GLN A 311 -10.42 50.18 -10.85
CA GLN A 311 -10.54 51.61 -10.50
C GLN A 311 -9.73 52.02 -9.27
N LEU A 312 -9.22 51.04 -8.47
CA LEU A 312 -8.56 51.27 -7.19
C LEU A 312 -7.02 51.25 -7.26
N VAL A 313 -6.42 51.30 -8.44
CA VAL A 313 -4.97 51.08 -8.68
C VAL A 313 -4.02 51.96 -7.87
N ARG A 314 -4.46 53.16 -7.47
CA ARG A 314 -3.62 54.17 -6.80
C ARG A 314 -3.88 54.34 -5.31
N TYR A 315 -4.69 53.46 -4.73
CA TYR A 315 -5.07 53.52 -3.34
C TYR A 315 -4.44 52.38 -2.53
N PRO A 316 -4.09 52.55 -1.26
CA PRO A 316 -3.50 51.54 -0.42
C PRO A 316 -4.56 50.50 0.00
N ILE A 317 -5.05 49.74 -0.97
CA ILE A 317 -6.08 48.69 -0.79
C ILE A 317 -5.54 47.37 -1.30
N ALA A 318 -5.39 46.38 -0.42
CA ALA A 318 -4.94 45.06 -0.74
C ALA A 318 -6.13 44.08 -0.83
N PHE A 319 -6.17 43.29 -1.87
CA PHE A 319 -7.11 42.16 -2.00
C PHE A 319 -6.38 40.83 -1.80
N VAL A 320 -6.77 40.08 -0.78
CA VAL A 320 -6.25 38.74 -0.52
C VAL A 320 -7.34 37.72 -0.80
N LEU A 321 -7.12 36.86 -1.79
CA LEU A 321 -8.06 35.86 -2.22
C LEU A 321 -7.57 34.48 -1.81
N THR A 322 -8.45 33.59 -1.37
CA THR A 322 -8.08 32.19 -1.18
C THR A 322 -8.93 31.27 -2.06
N LYS A 323 -8.31 30.30 -2.72
CA LYS A 323 -9.03 29.30 -3.53
C LYS A 323 -8.46 27.90 -3.35
N HIS A 324 -9.28 26.91 -3.69
CA HIS A 324 -8.80 25.54 -3.89
C HIS A 324 -8.03 25.40 -5.21
N LEU A 325 -7.42 24.23 -5.42
CA LEU A 325 -6.70 23.95 -6.65
C LEU A 325 -7.62 23.96 -7.87
N GLY A 326 -8.88 23.49 -7.74
CA GLY A 326 -9.90 23.58 -8.79
C GLY A 326 -10.34 25.01 -9.10
N THR A 327 -10.86 25.22 -10.30
CA THR A 327 -11.28 26.54 -10.76
C THR A 327 -12.53 26.38 -11.61
N THR A 328 -13.61 27.11 -11.28
CA THR A 328 -14.75 27.22 -12.19
C THR A 328 -14.33 27.98 -13.46
N PRO A 329 -14.94 27.70 -14.62
CA PRO A 329 -14.58 28.37 -15.86
C PRO A 329 -14.62 29.92 -15.75
N GLN A 330 -15.65 30.46 -15.07
CA GLN A 330 -15.84 31.89 -14.86
C GLN A 330 -14.74 32.50 -13.99
N LEU A 331 -14.40 31.82 -12.87
CA LEU A 331 -13.28 32.25 -12.03
C LEU A 331 -11.96 32.18 -12.79
N GLY A 332 -11.75 31.11 -13.58
CA GLY A 332 -10.55 30.98 -14.42
C GLY A 332 -10.39 32.14 -15.40
N LEU A 333 -11.46 32.57 -16.07
CA LEU A 333 -11.43 33.71 -16.96
C LEU A 333 -11.10 35.02 -16.20
N CYS A 334 -11.71 35.24 -15.04
CA CYS A 334 -11.46 36.40 -14.20
C CYS A 334 -9.98 36.46 -13.73
N LEU A 335 -9.45 35.36 -13.20
CA LEU A 335 -8.07 35.27 -12.72
C LEU A 335 -7.05 35.42 -13.86
N ASN A 336 -7.30 34.80 -15.02
CA ASN A 336 -6.45 34.96 -16.20
C ASN A 336 -6.43 36.40 -16.73
N ALA A 337 -7.57 37.10 -16.71
CA ALA A 337 -7.65 38.53 -17.08
C ALA A 337 -6.84 39.39 -16.11
N LEU A 338 -6.89 39.14 -14.81
CA LEU A 338 -6.10 39.87 -13.81
C LEU A 338 -4.60 39.53 -13.93
N MET A 339 -4.25 38.26 -14.20
CA MET A 339 -2.87 37.86 -14.44
C MET A 339 -2.25 38.47 -15.68
N SER A 340 -2.99 38.51 -16.80
CA SER A 340 -2.53 39.15 -18.06
C SER A 340 -2.29 40.63 -17.93
N GLN A 341 -2.95 41.28 -16.98
CA GLN A 341 -2.76 42.71 -16.63
C GLN A 341 -1.64 42.95 -15.61
N GLY A 342 -0.96 41.89 -15.13
CA GLY A 342 0.04 42.01 -14.08
C GLY A 342 -0.53 42.35 -12.70
N ARG A 343 -1.81 42.10 -12.46
CA ARG A 343 -2.55 42.50 -11.25
C ARG A 343 -2.91 41.37 -10.32
N LEU A 344 -2.39 40.18 -10.57
CA LEU A 344 -2.60 39.04 -9.71
C LEU A 344 -1.25 38.33 -9.44
N GLU A 345 -0.85 38.37 -8.21
CA GLU A 345 0.24 37.50 -7.70
C GLU A 345 -0.38 36.26 -7.08
N SER A 346 0.29 35.15 -7.20
CA SER A 346 -0.20 33.88 -6.62
C SER A 346 0.87 33.15 -5.80
N ILE A 347 0.45 32.67 -4.65
CA ILE A 347 1.26 31.82 -3.77
C ILE A 347 0.58 30.45 -3.70
N ARG A 348 1.29 29.42 -4.11
CA ARG A 348 0.84 28.03 -4.01
C ARG A 348 1.38 27.42 -2.73
N LEU A 349 0.47 26.91 -1.90
CA LEU A 349 0.81 26.23 -0.65
C LEU A 349 0.89 24.73 -0.88
N GLU A 350 2.05 24.16 -0.63
CA GLU A 350 2.27 22.73 -0.68
C GLU A 350 2.14 22.09 0.73
N PRO A 351 1.95 20.77 0.87
CA PRO A 351 2.00 20.09 2.16
C PRO A 351 3.32 20.36 2.90
N PHE A 352 3.31 20.29 4.22
CA PHE A 352 4.54 20.37 5.01
C PHE A 352 5.49 19.25 4.63
N ASN A 353 6.75 19.57 4.47
CA ASN A 353 7.79 18.55 4.35
C ASN A 353 7.95 17.77 5.68
N ARG A 354 8.77 16.73 5.66
CA ARG A 354 9.01 15.91 6.85
C ARG A 354 9.51 16.74 8.05
N GLN A 355 10.45 17.64 7.81
CA GLN A 355 11.06 18.48 8.85
C GLN A 355 10.03 19.41 9.50
N ASP A 356 9.26 20.14 8.70
CA ASP A 356 8.23 21.06 9.16
C ASP A 356 7.10 20.32 9.90
N SER A 357 6.74 19.13 9.43
CA SER A 357 5.73 18.29 10.07
C SER A 357 6.17 17.82 11.45
N LEU A 358 7.40 17.33 11.59
CA LEU A 358 7.94 16.92 12.88
C LEU A 358 8.12 18.11 13.84
N ALA A 359 8.57 19.26 13.33
CA ALA A 359 8.65 20.49 14.09
C ALA A 359 7.26 20.94 14.60
N TYR A 360 6.24 20.83 13.75
CA TYR A 360 4.86 21.13 14.11
C TYR A 360 4.34 20.19 15.20
N ILE A 361 4.53 18.87 15.06
CA ILE A 361 4.13 17.87 16.06
C ILE A 361 4.79 18.19 17.41
N ASN A 362 6.11 18.38 17.43
CA ASN A 362 6.86 18.68 18.64
C ASN A 362 6.38 19.98 19.33
N SER A 363 6.04 21.00 18.54
CA SER A 363 5.54 22.25 19.10
C SER A 363 4.18 22.12 19.80
N GLN A 364 3.36 21.18 19.36
CA GLN A 364 2.04 20.92 19.94
C GLN A 364 2.12 20.00 21.17
N LEU A 365 3.08 19.08 21.17
CA LEU A 365 3.25 18.11 22.26
C LEU A 365 3.90 18.69 23.52
N GLY A 366 4.67 19.78 23.41
CA GLY A 366 5.37 20.37 24.53
C GLY A 366 6.35 19.38 25.19
N ASP A 367 6.16 19.10 26.47
CA ASP A 367 7.05 18.24 27.29
C ASP A 367 6.67 16.73 27.20
N GLN A 368 5.65 16.36 26.38
CA GLN A 368 5.30 14.93 26.23
C GLN A 368 6.30 14.23 25.33
N SER A 369 6.87 13.13 25.81
CA SER A 369 7.78 12.29 25.05
C SER A 369 7.00 11.36 24.11
N VAL A 370 7.12 11.59 22.82
CA VAL A 370 6.60 10.74 21.75
C VAL A 370 7.79 10.12 21.02
N THR A 371 7.69 8.87 20.65
CA THR A 371 8.75 8.18 19.94
C THR A 371 8.90 8.71 18.50
N GLU A 372 10.10 8.62 17.95
CA GLU A 372 10.36 9.05 16.58
C GLU A 372 9.52 8.23 15.57
N GLU A 373 9.25 6.95 15.87
CA GLU A 373 8.40 6.07 15.09
C GLU A 373 6.94 6.54 15.07
N GLU A 374 6.40 6.97 16.20
CA GLU A 374 5.04 7.52 16.27
C GLU A 374 4.92 8.83 15.50
N MET A 375 5.91 9.71 15.61
CA MET A 375 5.94 10.96 14.84
C MET A 375 6.01 10.70 13.34
N GLU A 376 6.83 9.75 12.91
CA GLU A 376 6.92 9.34 11.51
C GLU A 376 5.59 8.75 10.99
N HIS A 377 4.93 7.95 11.81
CA HIS A 377 3.62 7.40 11.51
C HIS A 377 2.56 8.50 11.33
N LEU A 378 2.56 9.54 12.19
CA LEU A 378 1.66 10.70 12.06
C LEU A 378 1.94 11.49 10.77
N TYR A 379 3.21 11.69 10.43
CA TYR A 379 3.59 12.34 9.19
C TYR A 379 3.08 11.57 7.96
N GLN A 380 3.33 10.26 7.91
CA GLN A 380 2.87 9.41 6.81
C GLN A 380 1.34 9.37 6.70
N ALA A 381 0.64 9.30 7.83
CA ALA A 381 -0.82 9.29 7.85
C ALA A 381 -1.43 10.63 7.39
N SER A 382 -0.80 11.77 7.75
CA SER A 382 -1.26 13.12 7.39
C SER A 382 -0.83 13.56 5.99
N GLN A 383 0.19 12.91 5.42
CA GLN A 383 0.87 13.35 4.18
C GLN A 383 1.33 14.83 4.25
N GLY A 384 1.69 15.31 5.43
CA GLY A 384 2.11 16.68 5.67
C GLY A 384 0.99 17.72 5.57
N ILE A 385 -0.28 17.33 5.50
CA ILE A 385 -1.40 18.27 5.46
C ILE A 385 -1.69 18.76 6.87
N PRO A 386 -1.53 20.08 7.16
CA PRO A 386 -1.60 20.64 8.52
C PRO A 386 -2.89 20.34 9.28
N PHE A 387 -4.02 20.29 8.58
CA PHE A 387 -5.29 19.94 9.20
C PHE A 387 -5.30 18.51 9.77
N PHE A 388 -4.87 17.52 8.97
CA PHE A 388 -4.82 16.14 9.43
C PHE A 388 -3.75 15.96 10.51
N LEU A 389 -2.61 16.61 10.34
CA LEU A 389 -1.52 16.61 11.29
C LEU A 389 -1.98 17.13 12.66
N SER A 390 -2.74 18.25 12.68
CA SER A 390 -3.33 18.83 13.89
C SER A 390 -4.31 17.88 14.57
N GLU A 391 -5.23 17.28 13.80
CA GLU A 391 -6.22 16.35 14.35
C GLU A 391 -5.57 15.11 14.97
N TYR A 392 -4.57 14.53 14.30
CA TYR A 392 -3.86 13.37 14.82
C TYR A 392 -3.02 13.71 16.06
N THR A 393 -2.34 14.87 16.07
CA THR A 393 -1.57 15.32 17.24
C THR A 393 -2.49 15.59 18.44
N GLN A 394 -3.66 16.18 18.20
CA GLN A 394 -4.65 16.39 19.27
C GLN A 394 -5.23 15.07 19.81
N ALA A 395 -5.47 14.08 18.96
CA ALA A 395 -5.92 12.75 19.39
C ALA A 395 -4.84 12.08 20.28
N LEU A 396 -3.58 12.20 19.88
CA LEU A 396 -2.45 11.71 20.68
C LEU A 396 -2.38 12.39 22.07
N LEU A 397 -2.54 13.73 22.11
CA LEU A 397 -2.56 14.51 23.36
C LEU A 397 -3.69 14.10 24.31
N ARG A 398 -4.80 13.60 23.76
CA ARG A 398 -5.92 13.08 24.55
C ARG A 398 -5.76 11.62 24.95
N HIS A 399 -4.62 11.00 24.63
CA HIS A 399 -4.38 9.55 24.80
C HIS A 399 -5.44 8.66 24.13
N GLU A 400 -6.06 9.15 23.06
CA GLU A 400 -7.00 8.39 22.27
C GLU A 400 -6.25 7.39 21.37
N LYS A 401 -6.83 6.22 21.15
CA LYS A 401 -6.28 5.25 20.21
C LYS A 401 -6.23 5.88 18.81
N PHE A 402 -5.08 5.78 18.15
CA PHE A 402 -4.93 6.33 16.80
C PHE A 402 -6.04 5.82 15.86
N MET A 403 -6.79 6.75 15.30
CA MET A 403 -7.83 6.48 14.29
C MET A 403 -7.54 7.37 13.06
N PRO A 404 -7.27 6.77 11.90
CA PRO A 404 -7.00 7.55 10.67
C PRO A 404 -8.18 8.45 10.26
N LEU A 405 -9.41 8.06 10.60
CA LEU A 405 -10.63 8.78 10.25
C LEU A 405 -11.33 9.29 11.52
N THR A 406 -10.87 10.42 12.05
CA THR A 406 -11.56 11.10 13.16
C THR A 406 -12.91 11.67 12.68
N PRO A 407 -13.88 11.92 13.59
CA PRO A 407 -15.18 12.52 13.21
C PRO A 407 -15.03 13.84 12.44
N ALA A 408 -14.06 14.67 12.79
CA ALA A 408 -13.79 15.94 12.09
C ALA A 408 -13.27 15.71 10.66
N ILE A 409 -12.40 14.72 10.49
CA ILE A 409 -11.90 14.30 9.17
C ILE A 409 -13.05 13.75 8.33
N LYS A 410 -13.88 12.84 8.89
CA LYS A 410 -15.05 12.28 8.20
C LYS A 410 -16.03 13.37 7.75
N ALA A 411 -16.36 14.33 8.61
CA ALA A 411 -17.23 15.44 8.26
C ALA A 411 -16.68 16.27 7.12
N LYS A 412 -15.39 16.59 7.14
CA LYS A 412 -14.75 17.39 6.10
C LYS A 412 -14.65 16.67 4.76
N LEU A 413 -14.32 15.39 4.76
CA LEU A 413 -14.28 14.56 3.56
C LEU A 413 -15.69 14.30 3.02
N GLY A 414 -16.68 14.13 3.90
CA GLY A 414 -18.08 14.02 3.52
C GLY A 414 -18.57 15.21 2.72
N LEU A 415 -18.23 16.42 3.15
CA LEU A 415 -18.53 17.64 2.39
C LEU A 415 -17.82 17.70 1.03
N LYS A 416 -16.56 17.23 0.94
CA LYS A 416 -15.82 17.18 -0.33
C LYS A 416 -16.47 16.22 -1.33
N LEU A 417 -17.00 15.10 -0.86
CA LEU A 417 -17.57 14.02 -1.70
C LEU A 417 -19.11 14.08 -1.82
N ALA A 418 -19.78 15.06 -1.24
CA ALA A 418 -21.25 15.12 -1.16
C ALA A 418 -21.96 15.27 -2.51
N ASN A 419 -21.28 15.78 -3.54
CA ASN A 419 -21.89 16.10 -4.83
C ASN A 419 -21.39 15.25 -5.99
N LEU A 420 -20.87 14.10 -5.71
CA LEU A 420 -20.45 13.13 -6.71
C LEU A 420 -21.69 12.51 -7.37
N SER A 421 -21.62 12.28 -8.67
CA SER A 421 -22.62 11.47 -9.37
C SER A 421 -22.55 10.00 -8.89
N SER A 422 -23.60 9.24 -9.12
CA SER A 422 -23.61 7.81 -8.80
C SER A 422 -22.47 7.04 -9.49
N ARG A 423 -22.10 7.45 -10.71
CA ARG A 423 -21.00 6.84 -11.48
C ARG A 423 -19.64 7.17 -10.89
N ASP A 424 -19.44 8.43 -10.46
CA ASP A 424 -18.20 8.85 -9.76
C ASP A 424 -18.03 8.06 -8.46
N ASP A 425 -19.12 7.94 -7.68
CA ASP A 425 -19.10 7.19 -6.41
C ASP A 425 -18.80 5.70 -6.63
N ASP A 426 -19.36 5.09 -7.69
CA ASP A 426 -19.05 3.69 -8.02
C ASP A 426 -17.58 3.51 -8.41
N LEU A 427 -16.99 4.40 -9.23
CA LEU A 427 -15.57 4.35 -9.56
C LEU A 427 -14.70 4.49 -8.31
N LEU A 428 -14.99 5.45 -7.44
CA LEU A 428 -14.26 5.63 -6.19
C LEU A 428 -14.40 4.43 -5.25
N ASN A 429 -15.58 3.79 -5.22
CA ASN A 429 -15.82 2.59 -4.42
C ASN A 429 -14.92 1.42 -4.87
N TYR A 430 -14.84 1.17 -6.19
CA TYR A 430 -13.92 0.16 -6.73
C TYR A 430 -12.46 0.50 -6.44
N LEU A 431 -12.04 1.73 -6.77
CA LEU A 431 -10.67 2.16 -6.59
C LEU A 431 -10.25 2.16 -5.11
N SER A 432 -11.21 2.43 -4.19
CA SER A 432 -10.94 2.40 -2.74
C SER A 432 -10.59 1.00 -2.21
N CYS A 433 -11.05 -0.05 -2.89
CA CYS A 433 -10.72 -1.43 -2.56
C CYS A 433 -9.34 -1.85 -3.06
N CYS A 434 -8.75 -1.15 -4.03
CA CYS A 434 -7.45 -1.49 -4.62
C CYS A 434 -6.29 -1.05 -3.75
N ARG A 435 -5.18 -1.80 -3.77
CA ARG A 435 -4.00 -1.57 -2.91
C ARG A 435 -3.05 -0.50 -3.45
N GLY A 436 -3.10 -0.22 -4.74
CA GLY A 436 -2.21 0.71 -5.44
C GLY A 436 -2.87 1.40 -6.62
N PRO A 437 -2.09 2.13 -7.43
CA PRO A 437 -2.55 2.71 -8.67
C PRO A 437 -3.10 1.64 -9.62
N VAL A 438 -4.18 1.94 -10.32
CA VAL A 438 -4.87 1.01 -11.23
C VAL A 438 -4.77 1.52 -12.66
N PRO A 439 -4.37 0.68 -13.63
CA PRO A 439 -4.39 1.06 -15.04
C PRO A 439 -5.80 1.45 -15.50
N LEU A 440 -5.90 2.52 -16.29
CA LEU A 440 -7.16 3.05 -16.78
C LEU A 440 -7.99 1.97 -17.52
N ASN A 441 -7.34 1.16 -18.34
CA ASN A 441 -7.99 0.05 -19.05
C ASN A 441 -8.55 -1.01 -18.10
N THR A 442 -7.82 -1.31 -17.02
CA THR A 442 -8.28 -2.26 -15.99
C THR A 442 -9.49 -1.68 -15.25
N LEU A 443 -9.48 -0.39 -14.96
CA LEU A 443 -10.59 0.29 -14.31
C LEU A 443 -11.86 0.27 -15.17
N ALA A 444 -11.74 0.49 -16.49
CA ALA A 444 -12.85 0.36 -17.44
C ALA A 444 -13.45 -1.05 -17.44
N GLN A 445 -12.62 -2.07 -17.39
CA GLN A 445 -13.06 -3.47 -17.31
C GLN A 445 -13.73 -3.79 -15.97
N LEU A 446 -13.19 -3.30 -14.84
CA LEU A 446 -13.78 -3.47 -13.51
C LEU A 446 -15.20 -2.87 -13.44
N LEU A 447 -15.37 -1.68 -13.99
CA LEU A 447 -16.66 -0.98 -14.03
C LEU A 447 -17.61 -1.52 -15.11
N SER A 448 -17.09 -2.30 -16.08
CA SER A 448 -17.83 -2.74 -17.26
C SER A 448 -18.40 -1.55 -18.07
N LEU A 449 -17.63 -0.46 -18.16
CA LEU A 449 -17.96 0.75 -18.90
C LEU A 449 -17.04 0.91 -20.13
N PRO A 450 -17.49 1.61 -21.17
CA PRO A 450 -16.63 2.03 -22.27
C PRO A 450 -15.47 2.91 -21.74
N LEU A 451 -14.30 2.80 -22.38
CA LEU A 451 -13.11 3.53 -21.95
C LEU A 451 -13.33 5.06 -21.97
N GLU A 452 -14.07 5.56 -22.99
CA GLU A 452 -14.38 6.98 -23.13
C GLU A 452 -15.19 7.51 -21.94
N GLU A 453 -16.18 6.76 -21.45
CA GLU A 453 -16.97 7.15 -20.27
C GLU A 453 -16.10 7.15 -19.00
N VAL A 454 -15.18 6.21 -18.87
CA VAL A 454 -14.29 6.16 -17.70
C VAL A 454 -13.31 7.33 -17.73
N ILE A 455 -12.81 7.72 -18.91
CA ILE A 455 -11.97 8.92 -19.07
C ILE A 455 -12.73 10.16 -18.60
N GLU A 456 -13.99 10.36 -19.02
CA GLU A 456 -14.79 11.51 -18.60
C GLU A 456 -14.99 11.56 -17.07
N ILE A 457 -15.25 10.41 -16.44
CA ILE A 457 -15.39 10.30 -14.98
C ILE A 457 -14.05 10.63 -14.30
N VAL A 458 -12.96 10.06 -14.78
CA VAL A 458 -11.61 10.27 -14.22
C VAL A 458 -11.20 11.73 -14.38
N ASP A 459 -11.41 12.35 -15.55
CA ASP A 459 -11.13 13.76 -15.81
C ASP A 459 -11.90 14.66 -14.83
N SER A 460 -13.20 14.38 -14.61
CA SER A 460 -14.01 15.10 -13.63
C SER A 460 -13.44 14.98 -12.21
N LEU A 461 -13.08 13.77 -11.79
CA LEU A 461 -12.53 13.51 -10.45
C LEU A 461 -11.10 14.05 -10.27
N CYS A 462 -10.32 14.10 -11.34
CA CYS A 462 -9.02 14.77 -11.36
C CYS A 462 -9.16 16.28 -11.29
N HIS A 463 -10.17 16.86 -11.99
CA HIS A 463 -10.50 18.26 -11.90
C HIS A 463 -10.92 18.67 -10.47
N ASP A 464 -11.67 17.81 -9.79
CA ASP A 464 -12.08 17.99 -8.39
C ASP A 464 -10.96 17.63 -7.37
N TYR A 465 -9.77 17.30 -7.86
CA TYR A 465 -8.60 16.94 -7.02
C TYR A 465 -8.87 15.79 -6.04
N ILE A 466 -9.60 14.80 -6.50
CA ILE A 466 -9.87 13.56 -5.78
C ILE A 466 -8.91 12.46 -6.25
N LEU A 467 -8.74 12.37 -7.57
CA LEU A 467 -7.82 11.44 -8.22
C LEU A 467 -6.61 12.15 -8.81
N VAL A 468 -5.63 11.37 -9.21
CA VAL A 468 -4.44 11.77 -9.95
C VAL A 468 -4.14 10.73 -11.02
N GLU A 469 -3.72 11.20 -12.19
CA GLU A 469 -3.20 10.39 -13.27
C GLU A 469 -1.68 10.43 -13.27
N GLU A 470 -1.06 9.27 -13.41
CA GLU A 470 0.38 9.12 -13.54
C GLU A 470 0.68 8.30 -14.79
N SER A 471 1.60 8.76 -15.63
CA SER A 471 2.05 8.01 -16.81
C SER A 471 3.23 7.12 -16.43
N MET A 472 3.09 5.83 -16.67
CA MET A 472 4.14 4.84 -16.47
C MET A 472 4.37 4.07 -17.78
N GLY A 473 5.33 4.51 -18.58
CA GLY A 473 5.52 4.02 -19.95
C GLY A 473 4.31 4.35 -20.84
N ASP A 474 3.72 3.33 -21.45
CA ASP A 474 2.54 3.47 -22.32
C ASP A 474 1.20 3.37 -21.56
N GLU A 475 1.23 3.15 -20.24
CA GLU A 475 0.03 3.00 -19.41
C GLU A 475 -0.25 4.25 -18.58
N VAL A 476 -1.53 4.59 -18.45
CA VAL A 476 -2.04 5.63 -17.54
C VAL A 476 -2.57 4.96 -16.29
N LEU A 477 -1.98 5.30 -15.16
CA LEU A 477 -2.34 4.79 -13.84
C LEU A 477 -3.19 5.81 -13.08
N ILE A 478 -4.28 5.34 -12.49
CA ILE A 478 -5.21 6.14 -11.71
C ILE A 478 -5.07 5.80 -10.24
N SER A 479 -4.92 6.83 -9.41
CA SER A 479 -4.83 6.67 -7.96
C SER A 479 -5.56 7.80 -7.22
N PHE A 480 -5.85 7.57 -5.93
CA PHE A 480 -6.32 8.66 -5.08
C PHE A 480 -5.19 9.66 -4.83
N ARG A 481 -5.48 10.94 -5.02
CA ARG A 481 -4.53 12.02 -4.72
C ARG A 481 -4.09 12.04 -3.25
N GLN A 482 -4.99 11.67 -2.34
CA GLN A 482 -4.72 11.58 -0.91
C GLN A 482 -5.22 10.23 -0.38
N ARG A 483 -4.34 9.50 0.29
CA ARG A 483 -4.68 8.20 0.89
C ARG A 483 -5.87 8.28 1.87
N ILE A 484 -6.05 9.42 2.54
CA ILE A 484 -7.15 9.61 3.48
C ILE A 484 -8.51 9.60 2.77
N ILE A 485 -8.58 10.08 1.51
CA ILE A 485 -9.81 10.03 0.71
C ILE A 485 -10.14 8.57 0.36
N GLN A 486 -9.13 7.77 0.01
CA GLN A 486 -9.28 6.34 -0.24
C GLN A 486 -9.84 5.62 1.00
N LEU A 487 -9.22 5.85 2.16
CA LEU A 487 -9.66 5.26 3.43
C LEU A 487 -11.10 5.66 3.77
N TYR A 488 -11.47 6.91 3.56
CA TYR A 488 -12.83 7.40 3.80
C TYR A 488 -13.83 6.76 2.83
N SER A 489 -13.51 6.68 1.54
CA SER A 489 -14.36 6.03 0.54
C SER A 489 -14.57 4.55 0.88
N TYR A 490 -13.52 3.86 1.33
CA TYR A 490 -13.61 2.48 1.78
C TYR A 490 -14.44 2.33 3.09
N ASP A 491 -14.26 3.24 4.06
CA ASP A 491 -14.97 3.21 5.35
C ASP A 491 -16.48 3.39 5.18
N ARG A 492 -16.94 4.19 4.21
CA ARG A 492 -18.36 4.37 3.86
C ARG A 492 -19.05 3.09 3.38
N LEU A 493 -18.27 2.14 2.83
CA LEU A 493 -18.83 0.90 2.29
C LEU A 493 -19.32 -0.01 3.42
N SER A 494 -20.54 -0.50 3.29
CA SER A 494 -21.06 -1.56 4.16
C SER A 494 -20.20 -2.83 4.01
N LEU A 495 -20.17 -3.67 5.05
CA LEU A 495 -19.40 -4.92 5.03
C LEU A 495 -19.77 -5.81 3.84
N SER A 496 -21.08 -5.86 3.51
CA SER A 496 -21.58 -6.64 2.38
C SER A 496 -21.11 -6.06 1.04
N LYS A 497 -21.12 -4.72 0.88
CA LYS A 497 -20.66 -4.05 -0.33
C LYS A 497 -19.14 -4.23 -0.50
N ARG A 498 -18.34 -4.13 0.57
CA ARG A 498 -16.90 -4.43 0.54
C ARG A 498 -16.63 -5.84 0.02
N ARG A 499 -17.28 -6.85 0.62
CA ARG A 499 -17.11 -8.25 0.21
C ARG A 499 -17.49 -8.49 -1.26
N LEU A 500 -18.60 -7.87 -1.71
CA LEU A 500 -19.03 -7.96 -3.09
C LEU A 500 -18.00 -7.36 -4.04
N LEU A 501 -17.55 -6.13 -3.78
CA LEU A 501 -16.57 -5.43 -4.61
C LEU A 501 -15.24 -6.18 -4.67
N HIS A 502 -14.71 -6.61 -3.53
CA HIS A 502 -13.49 -7.42 -3.51
C HIS A 502 -13.65 -8.72 -4.32
N GLY A 503 -14.80 -9.40 -4.22
CA GLY A 503 -15.07 -10.61 -5.01
C GLY A 503 -15.14 -10.34 -6.53
N GLN A 504 -15.73 -9.22 -6.93
CA GLN A 504 -15.79 -8.79 -8.33
C GLN A 504 -14.40 -8.41 -8.86
N ILE A 505 -13.61 -7.66 -8.09
CA ILE A 505 -12.23 -7.28 -8.45
C ILE A 505 -11.38 -8.55 -8.60
N ALA A 506 -11.42 -9.46 -7.61
CA ALA A 506 -10.68 -10.71 -7.66
C ALA A 506 -10.97 -11.50 -8.94
N LYS A 507 -12.25 -11.65 -9.27
CA LYS A 507 -12.67 -12.40 -10.46
C LYS A 507 -12.20 -11.71 -11.76
N ARG A 508 -12.29 -10.38 -11.83
CA ARG A 508 -11.82 -9.64 -13.02
C ARG A 508 -10.30 -9.72 -13.20
N LEU A 509 -9.55 -9.60 -12.09
CA LEU A 509 -8.10 -9.78 -12.13
C LEU A 509 -7.72 -11.22 -12.51
N GLU A 510 -8.50 -12.23 -12.08
CA GLU A 510 -8.35 -13.63 -12.48
C GLU A 510 -8.57 -13.79 -14.00
N ASP A 511 -9.60 -13.15 -14.57
CA ASP A 511 -9.89 -13.16 -16.00
C ASP A 511 -8.77 -12.50 -16.84
N LEU A 512 -8.01 -11.57 -16.24
CA LEU A 512 -6.89 -10.87 -16.90
C LEU A 512 -5.56 -11.62 -16.85
N LEU A 513 -5.41 -12.63 -15.98
CA LEU A 513 -4.16 -13.40 -15.85
C LEU A 513 -3.63 -13.98 -17.17
N PRO A 514 -4.46 -14.51 -18.09
CA PRO A 514 -3.97 -15.04 -19.36
C PRO A 514 -3.38 -13.97 -20.30
N ILE A 515 -3.79 -12.71 -20.12
CA ILE A 515 -3.41 -11.57 -20.96
C ILE A 515 -2.20 -10.84 -20.39
N LEU A 516 -2.18 -10.64 -19.07
CA LEU A 516 -1.11 -10.00 -18.32
C LEU A 516 -0.07 -11.04 -17.88
N THR A 517 0.59 -11.66 -18.85
CA THR A 517 1.65 -12.63 -18.56
C THR A 517 2.68 -12.02 -17.64
N SER A 518 2.82 -12.57 -16.42
CA SER A 518 4.05 -12.62 -15.63
C SER A 518 4.26 -11.61 -14.50
N SER A 519 3.28 -10.95 -13.92
CA SER A 519 3.51 -10.20 -12.69
C SER A 519 3.12 -11.01 -11.44
N PRO A 520 4.07 -11.49 -10.62
CA PRO A 520 3.76 -12.13 -9.33
C PRO A 520 2.88 -11.26 -8.43
N HIS A 521 3.03 -9.94 -8.51
CA HIS A 521 2.21 -8.98 -7.75
C HIS A 521 0.71 -9.11 -8.03
N LEU A 522 0.33 -9.45 -9.26
CA LEU A 522 -1.06 -9.67 -9.61
C LEU A 522 -1.67 -10.86 -8.85
N LEU A 523 -0.89 -11.92 -8.64
CA LEU A 523 -1.34 -13.09 -7.87
C LEU A 523 -1.56 -12.74 -6.39
N ASP A 524 -0.70 -11.91 -5.79
CA ASP A 524 -0.87 -11.43 -4.42
C ASP A 524 -2.11 -10.53 -4.30
N ASP A 525 -2.36 -9.66 -5.26
CA ASP A 525 -3.56 -8.83 -5.29
C ASP A 525 -4.84 -9.65 -5.41
N ILE A 526 -4.87 -10.66 -6.29
CA ILE A 526 -6.00 -11.58 -6.41
C ILE A 526 -6.24 -12.32 -5.08
N ALA A 527 -5.18 -12.83 -4.46
CA ALA A 527 -5.26 -13.50 -3.17
C ALA A 527 -5.83 -12.59 -2.08
N TYR A 528 -5.36 -11.34 -2.02
CA TYR A 528 -5.87 -10.33 -1.10
C TYR A 528 -7.37 -10.08 -1.30
N HIS A 529 -7.80 -9.87 -2.54
CA HIS A 529 -9.21 -9.59 -2.81
C HIS A 529 -10.11 -10.79 -2.52
N TYR A 530 -9.68 -12.02 -2.80
CA TYR A 530 -10.43 -13.21 -2.40
C TYR A 530 -10.51 -13.37 -0.89
N LYS A 531 -9.45 -13.04 -0.15
CA LYS A 531 -9.45 -13.03 1.31
C LYS A 531 -10.47 -12.04 1.89
N GLU A 532 -10.46 -10.80 1.40
CA GLU A 532 -11.39 -9.75 1.84
C GLU A 532 -12.85 -10.08 1.46
N SER A 533 -13.07 -10.79 0.37
CA SER A 533 -14.40 -11.30 -0.02
C SER A 533 -14.87 -12.53 0.75
N ARG A 534 -14.04 -13.07 1.67
CA ARG A 534 -14.26 -14.31 2.42
C ARG A 534 -14.28 -15.59 1.58
N GLN A 535 -13.71 -15.58 0.40
CA GLN A 535 -13.46 -16.78 -0.41
C GLN A 535 -12.09 -17.36 -0.06
N VAL A 536 -11.97 -17.86 1.16
CA VAL A 536 -10.68 -18.20 1.80
C VAL A 536 -9.91 -19.32 1.10
N ILE A 537 -10.60 -20.29 0.50
CA ILE A 537 -9.97 -21.39 -0.26
C ILE A 537 -9.32 -20.84 -1.54
N LYS A 538 -10.03 -19.98 -2.28
CA LYS A 538 -9.45 -19.30 -3.45
C LYS A 538 -8.29 -18.37 -3.07
N ALA A 539 -8.42 -17.65 -1.95
CA ALA A 539 -7.33 -16.82 -1.45
C ALA A 539 -6.07 -17.65 -1.15
N LEU A 540 -6.22 -18.83 -0.53
CA LEU A 540 -5.11 -19.75 -0.28
C LEU A 540 -4.52 -20.28 -1.60
N GLU A 541 -5.35 -20.64 -2.59
CA GLU A 541 -4.90 -21.07 -3.90
C GLU A 541 -4.00 -20.02 -4.57
N TYR A 542 -4.42 -18.74 -4.59
CA TYR A 542 -3.63 -17.67 -5.20
C TYR A 542 -2.39 -17.29 -4.38
N ASN A 543 -2.42 -17.42 -3.05
CA ASN A 543 -1.21 -17.30 -2.24
C ASN A 543 -0.19 -18.39 -2.58
N LEU A 544 -0.65 -19.63 -2.84
CA LEU A 544 0.23 -20.70 -3.28
C LEU A 544 0.72 -20.50 -4.72
N ASN A 545 -0.11 -19.93 -5.60
CA ASN A 545 0.31 -19.53 -6.95
C ASN A 545 1.41 -18.47 -6.90
N TYR A 546 1.24 -17.46 -6.03
CA TYR A 546 2.24 -16.44 -5.80
C TYR A 546 3.55 -17.02 -5.25
N LEU A 547 3.46 -17.89 -4.23
CA LEU A 547 4.62 -18.57 -3.65
C LEU A 547 5.35 -19.41 -4.69
N ASP A 548 4.63 -20.18 -5.50
CA ASP A 548 5.21 -21.02 -6.56
C ASP A 548 5.88 -20.19 -7.67
N ALA A 549 5.31 -19.02 -8.00
CA ALA A 549 5.88 -18.10 -8.98
C ALA A 549 7.11 -17.34 -8.46
N THR A 550 7.19 -17.10 -7.14
CA THR A 550 8.28 -16.35 -6.51
C THR A 550 9.37 -17.25 -5.93
N LEU A 551 9.08 -18.54 -5.68
CA LEU A 551 10.10 -19.49 -5.33
C LEU A 551 11.11 -19.58 -6.47
N PRO A 552 12.39 -19.19 -6.25
CA PRO A 552 13.34 -19.03 -7.34
C PRO A 552 13.47 -20.36 -8.09
N PHE A 553 13.36 -20.27 -9.39
CA PHE A 553 13.61 -21.40 -10.32
C PHE A 553 15.00 -21.98 -10.14
N GLN A 554 15.89 -21.19 -9.61
CA GLN A 554 17.29 -21.47 -9.28
C GLN A 554 17.46 -22.60 -8.26
N HIS A 555 16.40 -23.02 -7.55
CA HIS A 555 16.45 -24.18 -6.67
C HIS A 555 16.28 -25.53 -7.39
N GLU A 556 15.90 -25.54 -8.67
CA GLU A 556 15.93 -26.74 -9.49
C GLU A 556 17.20 -26.82 -10.34
N LEU A 557 18.03 -27.81 -10.09
CA LEU A 557 19.25 -28.04 -10.86
C LEU A 557 18.99 -28.16 -12.36
N PHE A 558 17.87 -28.78 -12.72
CA PHE A 558 17.48 -29.04 -14.11
C PHE A 558 16.00 -28.74 -14.32
N PRO A 559 15.61 -27.45 -14.49
CA PRO A 559 14.22 -27.05 -14.59
C PRO A 559 13.57 -27.45 -15.93
N ILE A 560 12.22 -27.54 -15.92
CA ILE A 560 11.41 -27.77 -17.11
C ILE A 560 10.75 -26.46 -17.52
N TYR A 561 11.09 -25.93 -18.69
CA TYR A 561 10.72 -24.60 -19.16
C TYR A 561 9.24 -24.34 -19.39
N SER A 562 8.40 -25.37 -19.57
CA SER A 562 6.98 -25.20 -19.83
C SER A 562 6.18 -24.63 -18.65
N LYS A 563 6.80 -24.50 -17.48
CA LYS A 563 6.17 -24.09 -16.22
C LYS A 563 6.68 -22.72 -15.70
N SER A 564 7.54 -22.02 -16.42
CA SER A 564 8.15 -20.77 -15.93
C SER A 564 7.38 -19.53 -16.38
N ILE A 565 6.77 -18.88 -15.42
CA ILE A 565 6.25 -17.52 -15.48
C ILE A 565 7.34 -16.58 -14.97
N GLY A 566 7.68 -15.56 -15.75
CA GLY A 566 8.67 -14.50 -15.58
C GLY A 566 9.42 -14.34 -14.26
N LEU A 567 10.74 -14.34 -14.40
CA LEU A 567 11.72 -14.17 -13.33
C LEU A 567 11.79 -12.70 -12.87
N MET A 568 11.66 -12.50 -11.57
CA MET A 568 12.05 -11.27 -10.92
C MET A 568 13.53 -11.39 -10.49
N GLU A 569 14.41 -10.53 -11.00
CA GLU A 569 15.81 -10.41 -10.58
C GLU A 569 15.86 -9.74 -9.19
N MET A 570 15.76 -10.52 -8.13
CA MET A 570 16.06 -10.06 -6.77
C MET A 570 17.26 -10.83 -6.22
N SER A 571 18.10 -10.18 -5.41
CA SER A 571 19.22 -10.87 -4.77
C SER A 571 18.71 -11.97 -3.82
N ASP A 572 19.35 -13.13 -3.84
CA ASP A 572 18.91 -14.32 -3.09
C ASP A 572 18.80 -14.12 -1.57
N ARG A 573 19.59 -13.21 -0.97
CA ARG A 573 19.58 -12.98 0.49
C ARG A 573 18.35 -12.22 0.99
N ASP A 574 17.91 -11.21 0.24
CA ASP A 574 16.70 -10.44 0.57
C ASP A 574 15.45 -11.30 0.32
N ASN A 575 15.54 -12.20 -0.66
CA ASN A 575 14.49 -13.14 -1.03
C ASN A 575 14.26 -14.21 0.07
N GLN A 576 15.31 -14.73 0.73
CA GLN A 576 15.16 -15.77 1.73
C GLN A 576 14.28 -15.33 2.92
N ARG A 577 14.53 -14.14 3.46
CA ARG A 577 13.77 -13.60 4.59
C ARG A 577 12.30 -13.35 4.22
N LEU A 578 12.07 -12.85 3.02
CA LEU A 578 10.74 -12.63 2.50
C LEU A 578 9.99 -13.95 2.31
N MET A 579 10.66 -14.99 1.79
CA MET A 579 10.08 -16.31 1.60
C MET A 579 9.69 -16.97 2.93
N GLU A 580 10.55 -16.92 3.94
CA GLU A 580 10.24 -17.45 5.27
C GLU A 580 8.99 -16.76 5.87
N GLN A 581 8.86 -15.44 5.73
CA GLN A 581 7.67 -14.71 6.14
C GLN A 581 6.41 -15.12 5.38
N GLN A 582 6.52 -15.42 4.09
CA GLN A 582 5.39 -15.89 3.29
C GLN A 582 4.95 -17.31 3.70
N PHE A 583 5.91 -18.22 3.92
CA PHE A 583 5.60 -19.54 4.45
C PHE A 583 4.89 -19.46 5.80
N ASP A 584 5.35 -18.58 6.72
CA ASP A 584 4.71 -18.39 8.02
C ASP A 584 3.27 -17.89 7.91
N LYS A 585 3.01 -16.91 7.06
CA LYS A 585 1.65 -16.41 6.80
C LYS A 585 0.71 -17.48 6.25
N ILE A 586 1.20 -18.27 5.30
CA ILE A 586 0.39 -19.34 4.70
C ILE A 586 0.14 -20.45 5.71
N ARG A 587 1.17 -20.84 6.50
CA ARG A 587 1.06 -21.85 7.57
C ARG A 587 -0.01 -21.44 8.60
N GLN A 588 0.00 -20.17 9.02
CA GLN A 588 -1.03 -19.65 9.92
C GLN A 588 -2.41 -19.68 9.28
N SER A 589 -2.53 -19.28 8.01
CA SER A 589 -3.81 -19.34 7.28
C SER A 589 -4.33 -20.77 7.14
N ILE A 590 -3.46 -21.75 6.91
CA ILE A 590 -3.83 -23.17 6.84
C ILE A 590 -4.32 -23.68 8.20
N ALA A 591 -3.61 -23.36 9.29
CA ALA A 591 -4.00 -23.75 10.63
C ALA A 591 -5.40 -23.21 11.02
N ASP A 592 -5.72 -21.97 10.63
CA ASP A 592 -7.04 -21.38 10.84
C ASP A 592 -8.14 -22.08 10.02
N LEU A 593 -7.80 -22.61 8.85
CA LEU A 593 -8.74 -23.26 7.93
C LEU A 593 -8.92 -24.75 8.20
N GLU A 594 -7.92 -25.46 8.71
CA GLU A 594 -7.99 -26.87 9.04
C GLU A 594 -9.17 -27.20 9.95
N LEU A 595 -9.45 -26.37 10.96
CA LEU A 595 -10.58 -26.55 11.87
C LEU A 595 -11.97 -26.55 11.16
N THR A 596 -12.08 -25.92 10.01
CA THR A 596 -13.35 -25.69 9.31
C THR A 596 -13.48 -26.50 8.02
N TYR A 597 -12.38 -26.75 7.34
CA TYR A 597 -12.34 -27.29 5.97
C TYR A 597 -11.57 -28.61 5.83
N ASP A 598 -11.23 -29.30 6.92
CA ASP A 598 -10.42 -30.54 6.90
C ASP A 598 -10.95 -31.62 5.92
N ASN A 599 -12.27 -31.78 5.84
CA ASN A 599 -12.92 -32.71 4.92
C ASN A 599 -13.19 -32.15 3.51
N ASN A 600 -12.74 -30.92 3.20
CA ASN A 600 -12.93 -30.33 1.88
C ASN A 600 -11.83 -30.78 0.92
N ARG A 601 -12.21 -31.39 -0.20
CA ARG A 601 -11.28 -31.95 -1.18
C ARG A 601 -10.36 -30.89 -1.80
N ASP A 602 -10.89 -29.70 -2.08
CA ASP A 602 -10.11 -28.61 -2.67
C ASP A 602 -9.07 -28.11 -1.65
N PHE A 603 -9.46 -27.99 -0.37
CA PHE A 603 -8.52 -27.64 0.70
C PHE A 603 -7.42 -28.69 0.87
N GLN A 604 -7.74 -29.97 0.83
CA GLN A 604 -6.74 -31.05 0.90
C GLN A 604 -5.74 -31.02 -0.26
N GLN A 605 -6.20 -30.66 -1.47
CA GLN A 605 -5.30 -30.48 -2.62
C GLN A 605 -4.34 -29.29 -2.41
N LEU A 606 -4.84 -28.19 -1.85
CA LEU A 606 -4.00 -27.03 -1.51
C LEU A 606 -3.01 -27.37 -0.38
N LEU A 607 -3.41 -28.19 0.59
CA LEU A 607 -2.53 -28.66 1.66
C LEU A 607 -1.38 -29.53 1.12
N ILE A 608 -1.66 -30.43 0.17
CA ILE A 608 -0.61 -31.19 -0.54
C ILE A 608 0.35 -30.24 -1.23
N ARG A 609 -0.17 -29.26 -1.97
CA ARG A 609 0.63 -28.28 -2.68
C ARG A 609 1.51 -27.44 -1.75
N PHE A 610 0.96 -26.95 -0.65
CA PHE A 610 1.74 -26.23 0.36
C PHE A 610 2.86 -27.09 0.95
N SER A 611 2.52 -28.29 1.43
CA SER A 611 3.50 -29.20 2.01
C SER A 611 4.60 -29.58 1.01
N TYR A 612 4.28 -29.66 -0.28
CA TYR A 612 5.25 -29.87 -1.34
C TYR A 612 6.20 -28.66 -1.52
N LEU A 613 5.65 -27.44 -1.61
CA LEU A 613 6.47 -26.25 -1.78
C LEU A 613 7.40 -26.01 -0.58
N GLU A 614 6.86 -26.15 0.63
CA GLU A 614 7.63 -26.04 1.87
C GLU A 614 8.69 -27.14 1.99
N GLY A 615 8.32 -28.40 1.80
CA GLY A 615 9.26 -29.50 1.86
C GLY A 615 10.36 -29.43 0.80
N ARG A 616 10.02 -28.99 -0.41
CA ARG A 616 11.00 -28.74 -1.47
C ARG A 616 11.97 -27.60 -1.08
N TYR A 617 11.48 -26.51 -0.52
CA TYR A 617 12.29 -25.40 -0.04
C TYR A 617 13.23 -25.84 1.09
N ASP A 618 12.70 -26.55 2.08
CA ASP A 618 13.46 -27.04 3.23
C ASP A 618 14.58 -28.01 2.81
N ILE A 619 14.32 -28.95 1.90
CA ILE A 619 15.36 -29.85 1.36
C ILE A 619 16.46 -29.04 0.65
N ARG A 620 16.09 -28.03 -0.14
CA ARG A 620 17.06 -27.22 -0.88
C ARG A 620 17.90 -26.32 0.01
N THR A 621 17.35 -25.87 1.13
CA THR A 621 18.04 -25.02 2.11
C THR A 621 18.78 -25.82 3.19
N GLY A 622 18.75 -27.16 3.12
CA GLY A 622 19.46 -28.04 4.06
C GLY A 622 18.70 -28.36 5.36
N LYS A 623 17.45 -27.91 5.49
CA LYS A 623 16.54 -28.28 6.60
C LYS A 623 15.93 -29.66 6.35
N TYR A 624 16.79 -30.69 6.29
CA TYR A 624 16.38 -32.03 5.79
C TYR A 624 15.29 -32.69 6.60
N GLN A 625 15.32 -32.61 7.94
CA GLN A 625 14.35 -33.32 8.81
C GLN A 625 12.93 -32.81 8.55
N GLU A 626 12.74 -31.49 8.54
CA GLU A 626 11.44 -30.85 8.25
C GLU A 626 11.02 -31.12 6.80
N GLY A 627 11.94 -30.95 5.87
CA GLY A 627 11.67 -31.15 4.45
C GLY A 627 11.25 -32.57 4.12
N ILE A 628 11.95 -33.58 4.63
CA ILE A 628 11.59 -35.00 4.45
C ILE A 628 10.20 -35.29 5.03
N LYS A 629 9.91 -34.79 6.23
CA LYS A 629 8.60 -34.96 6.88
C LYS A 629 7.48 -34.40 6.04
N ASN A 630 7.66 -33.18 5.52
CA ASN A 630 6.68 -32.53 4.66
C ASN A 630 6.48 -33.30 3.34
N ILE A 631 7.54 -33.75 2.69
CA ILE A 631 7.45 -34.56 1.47
C ILE A 631 6.83 -35.94 1.71
N GLN A 632 7.11 -36.59 2.83
CA GLN A 632 6.44 -37.85 3.21
C GLN A 632 4.93 -37.65 3.40
N LYS A 633 4.51 -36.50 4.02
CA LYS A 633 3.10 -36.11 4.12
C LYS A 633 2.47 -35.93 2.72
N VAL A 634 3.18 -35.27 1.79
CA VAL A 634 2.74 -35.16 0.39
C VAL A 634 2.53 -36.53 -0.25
N ILE A 635 3.47 -37.44 -0.12
CA ILE A 635 3.38 -38.81 -0.71
C ILE A 635 2.17 -39.53 -0.14
N ALA A 636 1.96 -39.48 1.17
CA ALA A 636 0.83 -40.15 1.83
C ALA A 636 -0.53 -39.57 1.33
N LEU A 637 -0.71 -38.27 1.38
CA LEU A 637 -1.94 -37.60 0.94
C LEU A 637 -2.16 -37.75 -0.59
N ALA A 638 -1.11 -37.67 -1.39
CA ALA A 638 -1.20 -37.81 -2.83
C ALA A 638 -1.60 -39.25 -3.22
N THR A 639 -1.16 -40.26 -2.46
CA THR A 639 -1.57 -41.65 -2.63
C THR A 639 -3.05 -41.85 -2.29
N GLU A 640 -3.52 -41.26 -1.18
CA GLU A 640 -4.90 -41.33 -0.72
C GLU A 640 -5.86 -40.66 -1.73
N LEU A 641 -5.48 -39.47 -2.23
CA LEU A 641 -6.29 -38.69 -3.17
C LEU A 641 -6.07 -39.05 -4.65
N ASN A 642 -5.24 -40.07 -4.95
CA ASN A 642 -4.86 -40.50 -6.30
C ASN A 642 -4.24 -39.35 -7.14
N GLN A 643 -3.42 -38.52 -6.52
CA GLN A 643 -2.74 -37.37 -7.14
C GLN A 643 -1.35 -37.77 -7.67
N THR A 644 -1.30 -38.47 -8.79
CA THR A 644 -0.06 -39.06 -9.33
C THR A 644 1.05 -38.03 -9.57
N SER A 645 0.72 -36.79 -9.98
CA SER A 645 1.70 -35.73 -10.22
C SER A 645 2.46 -35.36 -8.94
N PHE A 646 1.76 -35.17 -7.82
CA PHE A 646 2.40 -34.84 -6.54
C PHE A 646 3.14 -36.06 -5.95
N LEU A 647 2.67 -37.27 -6.21
CA LEU A 647 3.37 -38.48 -5.81
C LEU A 647 4.75 -38.57 -6.48
N LEU A 648 4.81 -38.36 -7.80
CA LEU A 648 6.04 -38.39 -8.59
C LEU A 648 7.00 -37.27 -8.18
N GLU A 649 6.47 -36.06 -7.95
CA GLU A 649 7.24 -34.92 -7.45
C GLU A 649 7.79 -35.18 -6.05
N GLY A 650 7.01 -35.78 -5.17
CA GLY A 650 7.45 -36.20 -3.83
C GLY A 650 8.64 -37.16 -3.89
N TYR A 651 8.56 -38.19 -4.69
CA TYR A 651 9.70 -39.12 -4.90
C TYR A 651 10.90 -38.40 -5.48
N ARG A 652 10.72 -37.47 -6.42
CA ARG A 652 11.81 -36.69 -7.00
C ARG A 652 12.54 -35.86 -5.95
N GLN A 653 11.81 -35.21 -5.03
CA GLN A 653 12.43 -34.41 -3.97
C GLN A 653 13.23 -35.30 -2.99
N LEU A 654 12.73 -36.46 -2.63
CA LEU A 654 13.48 -37.42 -1.78
C LEU A 654 14.72 -37.97 -2.50
N ILE A 655 14.66 -38.18 -3.82
CA ILE A 655 15.83 -38.55 -4.62
C ILE A 655 16.87 -37.43 -4.60
N HIS A 656 16.44 -36.16 -4.74
CA HIS A 656 17.35 -35.02 -4.63
C HIS A 656 18.01 -34.92 -3.26
N TYR A 657 17.25 -35.12 -2.19
CA TYR A 657 17.84 -35.27 -0.85
C TYR A 657 18.91 -36.37 -0.80
N CYS A 658 18.61 -37.58 -1.31
CA CYS A 658 19.55 -38.66 -1.33
C CYS A 658 20.83 -38.34 -2.12
N ILE A 659 20.72 -37.59 -3.22
CA ILE A 659 21.88 -37.12 -3.98
C ILE A 659 22.72 -36.12 -3.16
N GLN A 660 22.09 -35.20 -2.44
CA GLN A 660 22.80 -34.23 -1.63
C GLN A 660 23.60 -34.81 -0.49
N VAL A 661 23.08 -35.86 0.15
CA VAL A 661 23.73 -36.53 1.32
C VAL A 661 24.41 -37.86 0.95
N GLU A 662 24.42 -38.24 -0.34
CA GLU A 662 24.92 -39.53 -0.85
C GLU A 662 24.30 -40.76 -0.17
N ASN A 663 22.99 -40.71 0.15
CA ASN A 663 22.29 -41.86 0.74
C ASN A 663 21.91 -42.88 -0.35
N LYS A 664 22.83 -43.80 -0.65
CA LYS A 664 22.68 -44.80 -1.71
C LYS A 664 21.49 -45.77 -1.49
N PRO A 665 21.24 -46.29 -0.27
CA PRO A 665 20.12 -47.21 -0.04
C PRO A 665 18.75 -46.60 -0.33
N GLU A 666 18.49 -45.39 0.20
CA GLU A 666 17.23 -44.67 -0.02
C GLU A 666 17.08 -44.20 -1.47
N MET A 667 18.19 -43.76 -2.11
CA MET A 667 18.18 -43.39 -3.51
C MET A 667 17.73 -44.55 -4.43
N ARG A 668 18.22 -45.75 -4.15
CA ARG A 668 17.76 -46.96 -4.86
C ARG A 668 16.25 -47.16 -4.71
N TYR A 669 15.77 -47.06 -3.49
CA TYR A 669 14.37 -47.28 -3.15
C TYR A 669 13.47 -46.25 -3.88
N TYR A 670 13.75 -44.94 -3.72
CA TYR A 670 12.90 -43.92 -4.31
C TYR A 670 13.01 -43.83 -5.84
N THR A 671 14.18 -44.11 -6.46
CA THR A 671 14.30 -44.16 -7.92
C THR A 671 13.52 -45.34 -8.51
N GLY A 672 13.42 -46.46 -7.80
CA GLY A 672 12.55 -47.58 -8.17
C GLY A 672 11.07 -47.16 -8.14
N LEU A 673 10.60 -46.66 -6.99
CA LEU A 673 9.21 -46.25 -6.81
C LEU A 673 8.80 -45.16 -7.81
N SER A 674 9.69 -44.19 -8.07
CA SER A 674 9.43 -43.13 -9.04
C SER A 674 9.22 -43.69 -10.46
N LEU A 675 10.07 -44.60 -10.88
CA LEU A 675 9.96 -45.23 -12.19
C LEU A 675 8.68 -46.08 -12.32
N ASP A 676 8.42 -46.95 -11.31
CA ASP A 676 7.23 -47.79 -11.29
C ASP A 676 5.93 -46.96 -11.32
N ALA A 677 5.84 -45.91 -10.51
CA ALA A 677 4.70 -45.02 -10.50
C ALA A 677 4.54 -44.26 -11.82
N ALA A 678 5.64 -43.78 -12.41
CA ALA A 678 5.63 -43.09 -13.71
C ALA A 678 5.16 -44.02 -14.85
N VAL A 679 5.62 -45.26 -14.86
CA VAL A 679 5.19 -46.29 -15.84
C VAL A 679 3.72 -46.64 -15.66
N ALA A 680 3.28 -46.90 -14.43
CA ALA A 680 1.88 -47.18 -14.11
C ALA A 680 0.94 -46.07 -14.54
N ALA A 681 1.36 -44.82 -14.41
CA ALA A 681 0.60 -43.65 -14.83
C ALA A 681 0.75 -43.30 -16.32
N ASN A 682 1.58 -44.03 -17.07
CA ASN A 682 1.96 -43.71 -18.43
C ASN A 682 2.41 -42.25 -18.64
N HIS A 683 3.17 -41.72 -17.66
CA HIS A 683 3.60 -40.33 -17.65
C HIS A 683 4.98 -40.17 -18.30
N PHE A 684 5.00 -39.88 -19.60
CA PHE A 684 6.18 -39.84 -20.46
C PHE A 684 7.38 -39.06 -19.88
N GLU A 685 7.14 -37.81 -19.43
CA GLU A 685 8.16 -36.94 -18.84
C GLU A 685 8.78 -37.56 -17.59
N ALA A 686 7.94 -38.05 -16.69
CA ALA A 686 8.39 -38.64 -15.43
C ALA A 686 9.18 -39.96 -15.63
N ILE A 687 8.81 -40.76 -16.62
CA ILE A 687 9.57 -41.97 -17.01
C ILE A 687 10.98 -41.54 -17.42
N ALA A 688 11.14 -40.56 -18.34
CA ALA A 688 12.43 -40.14 -18.82
C ALA A 688 13.32 -39.54 -17.71
N ILE A 689 12.74 -38.73 -16.84
CA ILE A 689 13.44 -38.14 -15.67
C ILE A 689 13.84 -39.24 -14.66
N SER A 690 12.94 -40.22 -14.38
CA SER A 690 13.23 -41.33 -13.47
C SER A 690 14.33 -42.22 -14.01
N LEU A 691 14.37 -42.45 -15.33
CA LEU A 691 15.48 -43.20 -15.97
C LEU A 691 16.81 -42.48 -15.78
N ARG A 692 16.86 -41.16 -15.98
CA ARG A 692 18.06 -40.37 -15.75
C ARG A 692 18.53 -40.43 -14.29
N LEU A 693 17.60 -40.25 -13.33
CA LEU A 693 17.93 -40.33 -11.90
C LEU A 693 18.39 -41.74 -11.46
N LYS A 694 17.77 -42.77 -12.02
CA LYS A 694 18.21 -44.16 -11.82
C LYS A 694 19.57 -44.40 -12.46
N GLY A 695 19.84 -43.81 -13.65
CA GLY A 695 21.16 -43.83 -14.28
C GLY A 695 22.24 -43.19 -13.40
N LEU A 696 21.93 -42.03 -12.77
CA LEU A 696 22.81 -41.39 -11.80
C LEU A 696 23.07 -42.29 -10.56
N TYR A 697 22.02 -42.99 -10.07
CA TYR A 697 22.21 -43.96 -8.97
C TYR A 697 23.24 -45.05 -9.34
N HIS A 698 23.11 -45.67 -10.53
CA HIS A 698 24.04 -46.69 -11.01
C HIS A 698 25.46 -46.13 -11.23
N LEU A 699 25.58 -44.86 -11.64
CA LEU A 699 26.88 -44.18 -11.72
C LEU A 699 27.53 -44.07 -10.33
N ILE A 700 26.76 -43.64 -9.31
CA ILE A 700 27.26 -43.46 -7.94
C ILE A 700 27.74 -44.78 -7.31
N ILE A 701 27.13 -45.91 -7.65
CA ILE A 701 27.54 -47.23 -7.14
C ILE A 701 28.57 -47.95 -8.04
N GLY A 702 28.97 -47.33 -9.18
CA GLY A 702 30.00 -47.86 -10.06
C GLY A 702 29.53 -48.84 -11.14
N GLU A 703 28.24 -49.02 -11.32
CA GLU A 703 27.64 -49.88 -12.37
C GLU A 703 27.54 -49.10 -13.68
N LEU A 704 28.70 -48.75 -14.28
CA LEU A 704 28.82 -47.78 -15.38
C LEU A 704 28.09 -48.21 -16.66
N LYS A 705 27.97 -49.53 -16.95
CA LYS A 705 27.24 -50.00 -18.17
C LYS A 705 25.75 -49.79 -18.03
N GLU A 706 25.20 -50.11 -16.89
CA GLU A 706 23.78 -49.92 -16.56
C GLU A 706 23.44 -48.43 -16.54
N ALA A 707 24.30 -47.61 -15.93
CA ALA A 707 24.17 -46.15 -15.91
C ALA A 707 24.12 -45.60 -17.35
N GLU A 708 25.05 -45.97 -18.21
CA GLU A 708 25.12 -45.50 -19.62
C GLU A 708 23.85 -45.86 -20.41
N GLN A 709 23.33 -47.09 -20.24
CA GLN A 709 22.11 -47.53 -20.91
C GLN A 709 20.87 -46.73 -20.46
N LEU A 710 20.70 -46.50 -19.15
CA LEU A 710 19.55 -45.76 -18.62
C LEU A 710 19.60 -44.30 -18.99
N LEU A 711 20.79 -43.69 -19.01
CA LEU A 711 20.98 -42.32 -19.41
C LEU A 711 20.69 -42.15 -20.91
N GLN A 712 21.15 -43.06 -21.77
CA GLN A 712 20.86 -43.03 -23.19
C GLN A 712 19.36 -43.20 -23.44
N GLN A 713 18.68 -44.13 -22.76
CA GLN A 713 17.24 -44.29 -22.84
C GLN A 713 16.51 -43.01 -22.47
N SER A 714 16.91 -42.31 -21.41
CA SER A 714 16.34 -41.01 -21.04
C SER A 714 16.49 -39.98 -22.14
N ILE A 715 17.67 -39.90 -22.76
CA ILE A 715 17.92 -38.99 -23.89
C ILE A 715 17.02 -39.32 -25.09
N ASP A 716 16.93 -40.60 -25.42
CA ASP A 716 16.12 -41.04 -26.55
C ASP A 716 14.64 -40.74 -26.37
N PHE A 717 14.11 -40.82 -25.15
CA PHE A 717 12.75 -40.40 -24.80
C PHE A 717 12.50 -38.91 -25.11
N PHE A 718 13.48 -38.04 -24.90
CA PHE A 718 13.35 -36.61 -25.15
C PHE A 718 13.73 -36.19 -26.59
N LYS A 719 14.42 -37.02 -27.37
CA LYS A 719 14.82 -36.71 -28.76
C LYS A 719 13.80 -37.14 -29.83
N VAL A 720 12.53 -37.44 -29.45
CA VAL A 720 11.51 -37.95 -30.38
C VAL A 720 11.12 -36.91 -31.44
N THR A 721 10.99 -35.63 -31.08
CA THR A 721 10.72 -34.55 -32.02
C THR A 721 11.56 -33.30 -31.64
N GLN A 722 11.80 -32.43 -32.62
CA GLN A 722 12.56 -31.19 -32.36
C GLN A 722 11.88 -30.26 -31.30
N ALA A 723 10.56 -30.23 -31.25
CA ALA A 723 9.80 -29.48 -30.27
C ALA A 723 10.00 -30.05 -28.85
N VAL A 724 9.90 -31.37 -28.69
CA VAL A 724 10.16 -32.07 -27.41
C VAL A 724 11.62 -31.90 -26.99
N GLN A 725 12.57 -32.05 -27.92
CA GLN A 725 13.99 -31.80 -27.62
C GLN A 725 14.25 -30.38 -27.13
N SER A 726 13.66 -29.36 -27.75
CA SER A 726 13.80 -27.96 -27.34
C SER A 726 13.17 -27.71 -25.96
N GLN A 727 12.04 -28.32 -25.66
CA GLN A 727 11.35 -28.20 -24.37
C GLN A 727 12.16 -28.84 -23.22
N TYR A 728 12.75 -30.02 -23.47
CA TYR A 728 13.49 -30.77 -22.46
C TYR A 728 15.02 -30.71 -22.62
N ALA A 729 15.51 -29.67 -23.31
CA ALA A 729 16.93 -29.49 -23.61
C ALA A 729 17.82 -29.61 -22.37
N ILE A 730 17.41 -29.04 -21.24
CA ILE A 730 18.15 -29.09 -19.97
C ILE A 730 18.17 -30.52 -19.40
N GLN A 731 17.08 -31.28 -19.55
CA GLN A 731 17.03 -32.68 -19.08
C GLN A 731 17.98 -33.57 -19.90
N ILE A 732 18.06 -33.30 -21.20
CA ILE A 732 19.02 -33.99 -22.10
C ILE A 732 20.45 -33.60 -21.72
N ALA A 733 20.71 -32.27 -21.51
CA ALA A 733 22.03 -31.78 -21.12
C ALA A 733 22.49 -32.39 -19.78
N ALA A 734 21.57 -32.52 -18.81
CA ALA A 734 21.87 -33.18 -17.54
C ALA A 734 22.27 -34.67 -17.70
N ALA A 735 21.60 -35.41 -18.62
CA ALA A 735 21.96 -36.79 -18.92
C ALA A 735 23.33 -36.86 -19.64
N LEU A 736 23.63 -35.92 -20.53
CA LEU A 736 24.93 -35.78 -21.18
C LEU A 736 26.06 -35.48 -20.18
N ASP A 737 25.83 -34.60 -19.18
CA ASP A 737 26.81 -34.36 -18.10
C ASP A 737 27.13 -35.64 -17.31
N TYR A 738 26.13 -36.46 -17.01
CA TYR A 738 26.39 -37.77 -16.35
C TYR A 738 27.11 -38.77 -17.28
N LEU A 739 26.83 -38.75 -18.58
CA LEU A 739 27.60 -39.55 -19.56
C LEU A 739 29.05 -39.04 -19.67
N ALA A 740 29.25 -37.71 -19.60
CA ALA A 740 30.58 -37.10 -19.53
C ALA A 740 31.34 -37.57 -18.28
N GLU A 741 30.67 -37.64 -17.11
CA GLU A 741 31.29 -38.13 -15.89
C GLU A 741 31.69 -39.64 -16.02
N ILE A 742 30.87 -40.46 -16.67
CA ILE A 742 31.24 -41.84 -17.01
C ILE A 742 32.47 -41.92 -17.90
N ALA A 743 32.54 -41.01 -18.91
CA ALA A 743 33.69 -40.93 -19.80
C ALA A 743 34.98 -40.48 -19.05
N GLN A 744 34.85 -39.54 -18.11
CA GLN A 744 35.94 -39.13 -17.21
C GLN A 744 36.44 -40.30 -16.37
N ILE A 745 35.57 -41.07 -15.72
CA ILE A 745 35.91 -42.24 -14.95
C ILE A 745 36.70 -43.29 -15.78
N ARG A 746 36.36 -43.40 -17.08
CA ARG A 746 37.06 -44.28 -18.04
C ARG A 746 38.31 -43.66 -18.65
N CYS A 747 38.78 -42.49 -18.19
CA CYS A 747 39.87 -41.73 -18.74
C CYS A 747 39.70 -41.30 -20.23
N GLN A 748 38.46 -41.19 -20.70
CA GLN A 748 38.08 -40.78 -22.04
C GLN A 748 37.75 -39.26 -22.05
N PHE A 749 38.70 -38.42 -21.66
CA PHE A 749 38.44 -36.99 -21.39
C PHE A 749 38.04 -36.20 -22.63
N GLU A 750 38.55 -36.54 -23.85
CA GLU A 750 38.08 -35.87 -25.06
C GLU A 750 36.58 -36.15 -25.32
N LYS A 751 36.14 -37.41 -25.13
CA LYS A 751 34.73 -37.78 -25.23
C LYS A 751 33.87 -37.09 -24.16
N ALA A 752 34.39 -36.89 -22.96
CA ALA A 752 33.74 -36.14 -21.93
C ALA A 752 33.53 -34.66 -22.33
N ILE A 753 34.54 -34.05 -22.95
CA ILE A 753 34.47 -32.68 -23.52
C ILE A 753 33.36 -32.59 -24.57
N ASP A 754 33.29 -33.57 -25.49
CA ASP A 754 32.24 -33.59 -26.53
C ASP A 754 30.82 -33.58 -25.89
N TYR A 755 30.58 -34.43 -24.90
CA TYR A 755 29.30 -34.47 -24.18
C TYR A 755 28.97 -33.17 -23.44
N GLN A 756 29.95 -32.55 -22.78
CA GLN A 756 29.79 -31.33 -22.03
C GLN A 756 29.56 -30.13 -22.95
N THR A 757 30.27 -30.11 -24.08
CA THR A 757 30.09 -29.06 -25.12
C THR A 757 28.68 -29.17 -25.74
N GLU A 758 28.20 -30.39 -26.04
CA GLU A 758 26.81 -30.62 -26.50
C GLU A 758 25.80 -30.16 -25.43
N ALA A 759 26.05 -30.45 -24.14
CA ALA A 759 25.18 -30.05 -23.04
C ALA A 759 25.09 -28.52 -22.92
N ILE A 760 26.22 -27.82 -23.05
CA ILE A 760 26.29 -26.35 -23.01
C ILE A 760 25.52 -25.77 -24.20
N ALA A 761 25.76 -26.27 -25.42
CA ALA A 761 25.08 -25.81 -26.64
C ALA A 761 23.55 -25.95 -26.57
N LEU A 762 23.04 -27.04 -25.96
CA LEU A 762 21.60 -27.25 -25.76
C LEU A 762 20.97 -26.22 -24.81
N THR A 763 21.76 -25.59 -23.98
CA THR A 763 21.32 -24.64 -22.97
C THR A 763 21.56 -23.17 -23.36
N GLU A 764 22.19 -22.89 -24.49
CA GLU A 764 22.33 -21.54 -25.02
C GLU A 764 20.95 -20.87 -25.16
N ASN A 765 20.86 -19.60 -24.75
CA ASN A 765 19.63 -18.81 -24.77
C ASN A 765 18.51 -19.31 -23.82
N LYS A 766 18.85 -20.12 -22.83
CA LYS A 766 17.92 -20.55 -21.78
C LYS A 766 18.32 -19.89 -20.46
N PRO A 767 17.39 -19.40 -19.61
CA PRO A 767 17.71 -18.86 -18.30
C PRO A 767 18.03 -20.01 -17.31
N ALA A 768 19.15 -20.69 -17.54
CA ALA A 768 19.58 -21.90 -16.82
C ALA A 768 21.01 -21.78 -16.25
N GLU A 769 21.37 -20.60 -15.74
CA GLU A 769 22.75 -20.29 -15.28
C GLU A 769 23.30 -21.35 -14.32
N LEU A 770 22.49 -21.81 -13.34
CA LEU A 770 22.89 -22.84 -12.41
C LEU A 770 23.18 -24.19 -13.12
N SER A 771 22.37 -24.60 -14.09
CA SER A 771 22.59 -25.83 -14.85
C SER A 771 23.86 -25.73 -15.70
N VAL A 772 24.07 -24.60 -16.36
CA VAL A 772 25.20 -24.34 -17.21
C VAL A 772 26.51 -24.33 -16.41
N SER A 773 26.51 -23.77 -15.20
CA SER A 773 27.68 -23.79 -14.31
C SER A 773 28.16 -25.21 -14.01
N ILE A 774 27.23 -26.17 -13.83
CA ILE A 774 27.56 -27.59 -13.60
C ILE A 774 28.31 -28.18 -14.80
N PHE A 775 27.85 -27.87 -16.02
CA PHE A 775 28.48 -28.35 -17.25
C PHE A 775 29.87 -27.72 -17.45
N TYR A 776 30.03 -26.44 -17.12
CA TYR A 776 31.34 -25.77 -17.12
C TYR A 776 32.30 -26.42 -16.09
N ILE A 777 31.82 -26.76 -14.88
CA ILE A 777 32.63 -27.45 -13.87
C ILE A 777 33.13 -28.79 -14.44
N GLY A 778 32.25 -29.61 -15.02
CA GLY A 778 32.63 -30.88 -15.64
C GLY A 778 33.65 -30.72 -16.76
N LEU A 779 33.41 -29.72 -17.65
CA LEU A 779 34.32 -29.40 -18.76
C LEU A 779 35.68 -28.94 -18.26
N GLY A 780 35.73 -28.12 -17.22
CA GLY A 780 36.98 -27.67 -16.58
C GLY A 780 37.77 -28.83 -15.98
N ILE A 781 37.10 -29.81 -15.35
CA ILE A 781 37.71 -31.03 -14.83
C ILE A 781 38.31 -31.86 -15.96
N SER A 782 37.59 -31.99 -17.09
CA SER A 782 38.11 -32.72 -18.26
C SER A 782 39.39 -32.09 -18.82
N TYR A 783 39.42 -30.76 -18.96
CA TYR A 783 40.60 -30.02 -19.36
C TYR A 783 41.75 -30.13 -18.37
N PHE A 784 41.47 -30.14 -17.06
CA PHE A 784 42.45 -30.30 -16.00
C PHE A 784 43.22 -31.63 -16.15
N TYR A 785 42.49 -32.75 -16.35
CA TYR A 785 43.14 -34.06 -16.54
C TYR A 785 43.90 -34.22 -17.85
N LEU A 786 43.54 -33.45 -18.90
CA LEU A 786 44.31 -33.34 -20.14
C LEU A 786 45.55 -32.43 -20.02
N GLY A 787 45.80 -31.81 -18.85
CA GLY A 787 46.89 -30.89 -18.65
C GLY A 787 46.70 -29.52 -19.31
N ARG A 788 45.49 -29.23 -19.79
CA ARG A 788 45.12 -27.95 -20.44
C ARG A 788 44.70 -26.94 -19.39
N PHE A 789 45.63 -26.54 -18.50
CA PHE A 789 45.30 -25.73 -17.30
C PHE A 789 44.71 -24.37 -17.61
N ASP A 790 45.16 -23.68 -18.65
CA ASP A 790 44.64 -22.35 -19.04
C ASP A 790 43.15 -22.45 -19.46
N GLN A 791 42.80 -23.48 -20.24
CA GLN A 791 41.43 -23.72 -20.66
C GLN A 791 40.56 -24.15 -19.47
N ALA A 792 41.09 -24.98 -18.57
CA ALA A 792 40.40 -25.39 -17.35
C ALA A 792 40.10 -24.18 -16.46
N GLU A 793 41.04 -23.31 -16.22
CA GLU A 793 40.87 -22.10 -15.41
C GLU A 793 39.82 -21.17 -16.01
N GLN A 794 39.88 -20.91 -17.33
CA GLN A 794 38.94 -20.07 -18.02
C GLN A 794 37.49 -20.58 -17.85
N VAL A 795 37.26 -21.86 -18.08
CA VAL A 795 35.93 -22.45 -17.99
C VAL A 795 35.41 -22.51 -16.55
N LEU A 796 36.30 -22.86 -15.59
CA LEU A 796 35.94 -22.87 -14.17
C LEU A 796 35.65 -21.46 -13.64
N THR A 797 36.33 -20.43 -14.15
CA THR A 797 36.04 -19.03 -13.81
C THR A 797 34.64 -18.62 -14.31
N LEU A 798 34.28 -19.01 -15.56
CA LEU A 798 32.89 -18.79 -16.06
C LEU A 798 31.85 -19.50 -15.18
N ALA A 799 32.14 -20.73 -14.72
CA ALA A 799 31.28 -21.43 -13.78
C ALA A 799 31.13 -20.67 -12.45
N LYS A 800 32.24 -20.10 -11.95
CA LYS A 800 32.26 -19.33 -10.71
C LYS A 800 31.45 -18.04 -10.83
N GLU A 801 31.58 -17.32 -11.93
CA GLU A 801 30.81 -16.12 -12.21
C GLU A 801 29.30 -16.41 -12.27
N ALA A 802 28.90 -17.51 -12.92
CA ALA A 802 27.51 -17.93 -12.98
C ALA A 802 26.92 -18.32 -11.61
N LEU A 803 27.77 -18.69 -10.64
CA LEU A 803 27.35 -19.11 -9.29
C LEU A 803 27.29 -17.95 -8.27
N VAL A 804 27.83 -16.78 -8.56
CA VAL A 804 27.96 -15.64 -7.60
C VAL A 804 26.61 -15.25 -6.97
N ASN A 805 25.52 -15.34 -7.71
CA ASN A 805 24.20 -14.91 -7.27
C ASN A 805 23.38 -16.02 -6.58
N HIS A 806 23.95 -17.24 -6.45
CA HIS A 806 23.25 -18.37 -5.88
C HIS A 806 23.67 -18.65 -4.44
N ILE A 807 22.71 -18.82 -3.53
CA ILE A 807 22.96 -19.05 -2.09
C ILE A 807 23.53 -20.46 -1.85
N TYR A 808 23.11 -21.44 -2.64
CA TYR A 808 23.44 -22.87 -2.48
C TYR A 808 23.90 -23.47 -3.82
N PRO A 809 25.07 -23.10 -4.31
CA PRO A 809 25.54 -23.59 -5.59
C PRO A 809 25.93 -25.09 -5.51
N TRP A 810 25.33 -25.89 -6.39
CA TRP A 810 25.68 -27.30 -6.56
C TRP A 810 27.10 -27.45 -7.12
N LYS A 811 27.87 -28.43 -6.60
CA LYS A 811 29.28 -28.71 -6.98
C LYS A 811 30.26 -27.54 -6.69
N GLU A 812 29.89 -26.53 -5.85
CA GLU A 812 30.79 -25.42 -5.49
C GLU A 812 32.10 -25.93 -4.90
N THR A 813 32.08 -26.92 -4.00
CA THR A 813 33.27 -27.52 -3.41
C THR A 813 34.19 -28.09 -4.50
N GLN A 814 33.62 -28.79 -5.48
CA GLN A 814 34.38 -29.36 -6.59
C GLN A 814 35.03 -28.25 -7.45
N LEU A 815 34.30 -27.20 -7.78
CA LEU A 815 34.80 -26.03 -8.48
C LEU A 815 35.99 -25.39 -7.77
N GLU A 816 35.82 -25.07 -6.49
CA GLU A 816 36.86 -24.40 -5.69
C GLU A 816 38.12 -25.28 -5.53
N ILE A 817 37.96 -26.59 -5.37
CA ILE A 817 39.07 -27.52 -5.27
C ILE A 817 39.88 -27.58 -6.56
N TYR A 818 39.25 -27.74 -7.73
CA TYR A 818 39.97 -27.78 -8.99
C TYR A 818 40.63 -26.45 -9.35
N LEU A 819 40.01 -25.32 -9.08
CA LEU A 819 40.64 -23.99 -9.18
C LEU A 819 41.89 -23.90 -8.27
N ALA A 820 41.75 -24.31 -7.01
CA ALA A 820 42.86 -24.32 -6.08
C ALA A 820 44.04 -25.20 -6.55
N MET A 821 43.75 -26.36 -7.14
CA MET A 821 44.76 -27.24 -7.70
C MET A 821 45.48 -26.61 -8.91
N ILE A 822 44.78 -25.90 -9.78
CA ILE A 822 45.35 -25.14 -10.89
C ILE A 822 46.25 -24.02 -10.35
N HIS A 823 45.72 -23.18 -9.46
CA HIS A 823 46.46 -22.08 -8.83
C HIS A 823 47.73 -22.57 -8.10
N TRP A 824 47.62 -23.71 -7.41
CA TRP A 824 48.77 -24.34 -6.78
C TRP A 824 49.87 -24.67 -7.81
N LYS A 825 49.50 -25.29 -8.94
CA LYS A 825 50.44 -25.62 -10.02
C LYS A 825 51.06 -24.41 -10.69
N GLN A 826 50.34 -23.30 -10.75
CA GLN A 826 50.77 -22.01 -11.27
C GLN A 826 51.62 -21.18 -10.28
N GLY A 827 51.67 -21.61 -9.00
CA GLY A 827 52.41 -20.92 -7.94
C GLY A 827 51.63 -19.81 -7.23
N ASP A 828 50.30 -19.71 -7.44
CA ASP A 828 49.45 -18.82 -6.66
C ASP A 828 48.97 -19.51 -5.36
N TYR A 829 49.85 -19.47 -4.39
CA TYR A 829 49.60 -20.09 -3.08
C TYR A 829 48.63 -19.29 -2.21
N GLN A 830 48.40 -18.03 -2.53
CA GLN A 830 47.48 -17.18 -1.75
C GLN A 830 46.01 -17.60 -1.90
N SER A 831 45.60 -17.93 -3.11
CA SER A 831 44.23 -18.45 -3.40
C SER A 831 43.96 -19.73 -2.68
N VAL A 832 44.92 -20.66 -2.62
CA VAL A 832 44.82 -21.91 -1.86
C VAL A 832 44.72 -21.66 -0.36
N LEU A 833 45.50 -20.71 0.18
CA LEU A 833 45.38 -20.31 1.61
C LEU A 833 44.02 -19.75 1.94
N THR A 834 43.46 -18.95 1.05
CA THR A 834 42.11 -18.37 1.24
C THR A 834 41.04 -19.46 1.29
N LEU A 835 41.10 -20.43 0.38
CA LEU A 835 40.18 -21.57 0.36
C LEU A 835 40.26 -22.38 1.65
N LEU A 836 41.50 -22.74 2.08
CA LEU A 836 41.68 -23.53 3.29
C LEU A 836 41.21 -22.82 4.57
N ASN A 837 41.25 -21.49 4.61
CA ASN A 837 40.68 -20.71 5.73
C ASN A 837 39.16 -20.82 5.78
N HIS A 838 38.50 -20.99 4.64
CA HIS A 838 37.02 -21.08 4.54
C HIS A 838 36.50 -22.53 4.46
N LYS A 839 37.36 -23.52 4.64
CA LYS A 839 37.03 -24.95 4.51
C LYS A 839 35.82 -25.40 5.36
N GLU A 840 35.67 -24.85 6.56
CA GLU A 840 34.59 -25.25 7.47
C GLU A 840 33.21 -24.83 6.92
N ASN A 841 33.12 -23.67 6.27
CA ASN A 841 31.89 -23.21 5.63
C ASN A 841 31.45 -24.12 4.48
N LEU A 842 32.42 -24.62 3.68
CA LEU A 842 32.16 -25.55 2.57
C LEU A 842 31.72 -26.94 3.08
N MET A 843 32.34 -27.44 4.17
CA MET A 843 32.00 -28.72 4.75
C MET A 843 30.68 -28.76 5.50
N SER A 844 30.27 -27.64 6.12
CA SER A 844 29.10 -27.59 7.00
C SER A 844 27.77 -27.39 6.26
N ARG A 845 27.78 -26.89 5.03
CA ARG A 845 26.57 -26.49 4.32
C ARG A 845 25.57 -27.61 4.10
N TYR A 846 26.01 -28.82 3.71
CA TYR A 846 25.10 -29.89 3.35
C TYR A 846 25.39 -31.23 4.07
N GLY A 847 26.48 -31.29 4.81
CA GLY A 847 26.91 -32.56 5.44
C GLY A 847 27.21 -33.65 4.43
N ASN A 848 27.53 -33.30 3.16
CA ASN A 848 27.86 -34.22 2.11
C ASN A 848 29.25 -34.84 2.37
N PRO A 849 29.34 -36.20 2.52
CA PRO A 849 30.62 -36.84 2.73
C PRO A 849 31.66 -36.56 1.63
N ARG A 850 31.20 -36.49 0.37
CA ARG A 850 32.08 -36.23 -0.77
C ARG A 850 32.75 -34.87 -0.71
N ASP A 851 32.02 -33.79 -0.32
CA ASP A 851 32.59 -32.46 -0.17
C ASP A 851 33.70 -32.43 0.89
N LYS A 852 33.47 -33.12 2.01
CA LYS A 852 34.49 -33.34 3.03
C LYS A 852 35.68 -34.11 2.47
N GLY A 853 35.44 -35.17 1.70
CA GLY A 853 36.47 -35.98 1.04
C GLY A 853 37.36 -35.13 0.10
N LEU A 854 36.75 -34.26 -0.73
CA LEU A 854 37.44 -33.38 -1.66
C LEU A 854 38.31 -32.35 -0.95
N ILE A 855 37.85 -31.74 0.12
CA ILE A 855 38.62 -30.75 0.89
C ILE A 855 39.82 -31.42 1.55
N PHE A 856 39.62 -32.62 2.16
CA PHE A 856 40.69 -33.36 2.76
C PHE A 856 41.67 -33.94 1.72
N TYR A 857 41.22 -34.25 0.52
CA TYR A 857 42.09 -34.58 -0.60
C TYR A 857 43.02 -33.41 -0.93
N LEU A 858 42.50 -32.18 -1.11
CA LEU A 858 43.38 -31.03 -1.36
C LEU A 858 44.36 -30.82 -0.22
N MET A 859 43.94 -30.96 1.04
CA MET A 859 44.82 -30.84 2.20
C MET A 859 45.94 -31.88 2.19
N ALA A 860 45.65 -33.13 1.82
CA ALA A 860 46.65 -34.18 1.67
C ALA A 860 47.65 -33.91 0.56
N VAL A 861 47.19 -33.51 -0.64
CA VAL A 861 48.03 -33.13 -1.77
C VAL A 861 48.98 -31.96 -1.42
N VAL A 862 48.42 -30.89 -0.84
CA VAL A 862 49.22 -29.71 -0.45
C VAL A 862 50.21 -30.10 0.65
N LYS A 863 49.83 -30.90 1.65
CA LYS A 863 50.71 -31.37 2.69
C LYS A 863 51.89 -32.20 2.14
N TYR A 864 51.59 -33.13 1.21
CA TYR A 864 52.60 -33.92 0.52
C TYR A 864 53.62 -33.03 -0.19
N GLN A 865 53.15 -32.06 -0.95
CA GLN A 865 54.02 -31.19 -1.72
C GLN A 865 54.89 -30.28 -0.83
N LEU A 866 54.36 -29.80 0.29
CA LEU A 866 55.13 -29.05 1.30
C LEU A 866 56.29 -29.87 1.88
N VAL A 867 56.06 -31.19 2.12
CA VAL A 867 57.06 -32.07 2.70
C VAL A 867 58.11 -32.54 1.68
N VAL A 868 57.67 -32.90 0.46
CA VAL A 868 58.52 -33.57 -0.56
C VAL A 868 59.12 -32.63 -1.55
N GLN A 869 58.41 -31.60 -2.02
CA GLN A 869 58.84 -30.76 -3.15
C GLN A 869 59.34 -29.39 -2.70
N GLY A 870 59.04 -28.90 -1.52
CA GLY A 870 59.49 -27.64 -0.98
C GLY A 870 59.14 -26.43 -1.86
N PRO A 871 57.87 -26.11 -2.09
CA PRO A 871 57.45 -25.03 -2.98
C PRO A 871 58.07 -23.70 -2.55
N ALA A 872 58.27 -22.79 -3.50
CA ALA A 872 58.87 -21.47 -3.28
C ALA A 872 57.85 -20.52 -2.56
N LEU A 873 57.58 -20.81 -1.27
CA LEU A 873 56.72 -20.05 -0.40
C LEU A 873 57.48 -18.94 0.32
N THR A 874 56.87 -17.82 0.53
CA THR A 874 57.37 -16.82 1.47
C THR A 874 57.30 -17.35 2.92
N ALA A 875 58.13 -16.84 3.81
CA ALA A 875 58.13 -17.27 5.22
C ALA A 875 56.75 -17.20 5.87
N GLN A 876 56.02 -16.14 5.59
CA GLN A 876 54.69 -15.93 6.10
C GLN A 876 53.65 -16.93 5.51
N GLN A 877 53.72 -17.25 4.23
CA GLN A 877 52.88 -18.26 3.59
C GLN A 877 53.16 -19.66 4.15
N LYS A 878 54.42 -19.97 4.35
CA LYS A 878 54.86 -21.25 4.91
C LYS A 878 54.35 -21.42 6.34
N GLU A 879 54.47 -20.41 7.17
CA GLU A 879 53.93 -20.41 8.53
C GLU A 879 52.41 -20.63 8.56
N ARG A 880 51.65 -19.83 7.79
CA ARG A 880 50.19 -19.96 7.68
C ARG A 880 49.76 -21.34 7.17
N MET A 881 50.44 -21.84 6.13
CA MET A 881 50.15 -23.16 5.57
C MET A 881 50.37 -24.26 6.59
N THR A 882 51.46 -24.16 7.36
CA THR A 882 51.81 -25.14 8.42
C THR A 882 50.77 -25.14 9.53
N ASN A 883 50.26 -23.96 9.91
CA ASN A 883 49.22 -23.85 10.93
C ASN A 883 47.88 -24.39 10.45
N LEU A 884 47.50 -24.15 9.20
CA LEU A 884 46.28 -24.70 8.60
C LEU A 884 46.33 -26.23 8.35
N LEU A 885 47.53 -26.73 8.10
CA LEU A 885 47.81 -28.16 7.84
C LEU A 885 48.64 -28.74 8.98
N SER A 886 48.13 -28.60 10.22
CA SER A 886 48.81 -29.03 11.44
C SER A 886 49.03 -30.56 11.52
N GLU A 887 48.07 -31.33 10.96
CA GLU A 887 48.06 -32.79 11.04
C GLU A 887 49.01 -33.44 10.00
N SER A 888 49.18 -34.76 10.14
CA SER A 888 50.02 -35.53 9.23
C SER A 888 49.36 -35.77 7.86
N PHE A 889 50.15 -36.10 6.83
CA PHE A 889 49.59 -36.54 5.54
C PHE A 889 48.62 -37.71 5.71
N GLU A 890 48.99 -38.68 6.54
CA GLU A 890 48.19 -39.89 6.77
C GLU A 890 46.81 -39.55 7.38
N TYR A 891 46.75 -38.60 8.29
CA TYR A 891 45.48 -38.14 8.83
C TYR A 891 44.54 -37.57 7.73
N TYR A 892 45.07 -36.71 6.86
CA TYR A 892 44.27 -36.14 5.74
C TYR A 892 43.90 -37.20 4.72
N TYR A 893 44.81 -38.13 4.43
CA TYR A 893 44.59 -39.26 3.54
C TYR A 893 43.46 -40.16 4.03
N GLU A 894 43.48 -40.57 5.30
CA GLU A 894 42.45 -41.45 5.86
C GLU A 894 41.06 -40.84 5.77
N ILE A 895 40.92 -39.56 6.12
CA ILE A 895 39.63 -38.85 6.04
C ILE A 895 39.20 -38.69 4.60
N ALA A 896 40.10 -38.31 3.70
CA ALA A 896 39.77 -38.15 2.28
C ALA A 896 39.28 -39.49 1.71
N ASN A 897 40.04 -40.57 1.92
CA ASN A 897 39.71 -41.89 1.39
C ASN A 897 38.40 -42.48 1.97
N ALA A 898 38.11 -42.19 3.24
CA ALA A 898 36.87 -42.63 3.87
C ALA A 898 35.61 -41.88 3.36
N ASN A 899 35.77 -40.68 2.80
CA ASN A 899 34.65 -39.81 2.42
C ASN A 899 34.51 -39.64 0.88
N LEU A 900 35.57 -39.86 0.07
CA LEU A 900 35.50 -39.88 -1.38
C LEU A 900 34.70 -41.10 -1.88
N ASN A 901 34.01 -40.90 -3.00
CA ASN A 901 33.31 -42.00 -3.67
C ASN A 901 34.33 -42.84 -4.48
N PRO A 902 34.59 -44.12 -4.14
CA PRO A 902 35.64 -44.88 -4.76
C PRO A 902 35.46 -45.15 -6.27
N TYR A 903 34.24 -44.98 -6.78
CA TYR A 903 33.92 -45.12 -8.20
C TYR A 903 33.96 -43.79 -8.94
N ARG A 904 33.31 -42.77 -8.42
CA ARG A 904 33.24 -41.46 -9.06
C ARG A 904 34.54 -40.68 -8.95
N ASP A 905 35.22 -40.80 -7.80
CA ASP A 905 36.45 -40.03 -7.52
C ASP A 905 37.70 -40.97 -7.63
N CYS A 906 37.59 -42.04 -8.44
CA CYS A 906 38.64 -43.08 -8.58
C CYS A 906 40.01 -42.47 -8.92
N HIS A 907 40.08 -41.38 -9.71
CA HIS A 907 41.34 -40.69 -10.06
C HIS A 907 41.98 -40.04 -8.83
N LEU A 908 41.16 -39.37 -7.98
CA LEU A 908 41.62 -38.73 -6.77
C LEU A 908 42.11 -39.75 -5.75
N VAL A 909 41.35 -40.83 -5.61
CA VAL A 909 41.69 -41.96 -4.72
C VAL A 909 43.01 -42.61 -5.17
N THR A 910 43.17 -42.85 -6.47
CA THR A 910 44.43 -43.41 -7.04
C THR A 910 45.59 -42.50 -6.83
N GLU A 911 45.41 -41.19 -7.09
CA GLU A 911 46.47 -40.18 -6.87
C GLU A 911 46.89 -40.12 -5.40
N LEU A 912 45.95 -40.15 -4.46
CA LEU A 912 46.27 -40.21 -3.02
C LEU A 912 47.06 -41.45 -2.63
N GLU A 913 46.74 -42.61 -3.20
CA GLU A 913 47.44 -43.85 -2.96
C GLU A 913 48.88 -43.81 -3.51
N ASP A 914 49.05 -43.26 -4.73
CA ASP A 914 50.37 -43.06 -5.33
C ASP A 914 51.24 -42.09 -4.51
N LEU A 915 50.69 -40.98 -4.02
CA LEU A 915 51.36 -40.04 -3.16
C LEU A 915 51.77 -40.68 -1.82
N ARG A 916 50.91 -41.51 -1.27
CA ARG A 916 51.19 -42.27 -0.06
C ARG A 916 52.37 -43.22 -0.25
N GLN A 917 52.35 -44.01 -1.34
CA GLN A 917 53.46 -44.93 -1.66
C GLN A 917 54.79 -44.22 -1.88
N GLN A 918 54.77 -43.08 -2.57
CA GLN A 918 55.97 -42.23 -2.78
C GLN A 918 56.49 -41.68 -1.46
N LEU A 919 55.63 -41.31 -0.51
CA LEU A 919 56.06 -40.83 0.80
C LEU A 919 56.75 -41.92 1.61
N PHE A 920 56.22 -43.15 1.58
CA PHE A 920 56.79 -44.28 2.29
C PHE A 920 58.08 -44.81 1.62
N SER A 921 58.24 -44.66 0.33
CA SER A 921 59.48 -45.04 -0.38
C SER A 921 60.65 -44.13 -0.15
N LYS A 922 60.37 -42.87 0.32
CA LYS A 922 61.38 -41.84 0.60
C LYS A 922 61.79 -41.75 2.07
N ASN A 923 61.03 -42.34 2.95
CA ASN A 923 61.34 -42.53 4.38
C ASN A 923 61.97 -43.91 4.61
#